data_00ff7fffa0242f6461f906a6bf7feb13
#
_entry.id   00ff7fffa0242f6461f906a6bf7feb13
#
_cell.length_a   1.000
_cell.length_b   1.000
_cell.length_c   1.000
_cell.angle_alpha   90.00
_cell.angle_beta   90.00
_cell.angle_gamma   90.00
#
_symmetry.space_group_name_H-M   'P 1'
#
loop_
_entity.id
_entity.type
_entity.pdbx_description
1 polymer ?
#
loop_
_entity_poly.entity_id
_entity_poly.type
_entity_poly.pdbx_seq_one_letter_code
_entity_poly.pdbx_strand_id
1 'polypeptide(L)'
;MSALDFLVELGTEELPPKALKTLSEAFLAGIEKGLNDAGLGYAGARVFAAPRRLAVLVEQLATQQPDRSVNLDGPPLQAAFDADGEPTQAALGFARKCGVDLAEIDRSGPKLKFSRTIEGQPASQLLPGIIEASLNDLPIPKRMRWAARKDEFVRPTQWLVMLFGEQVLDCEILAQRAGRESRGHRFHSPGQVRISSPAGYLEDLRGAHVIADFAERRELIAKRVEQLAAEQNGTAIVPPALLDEVTALVEWPVPLVCSFEERFLEVPQEALISTMQDNQKYFCLLDANGKLLPRFITVANIESKDPAQIVSGNEKVVRPRLTDAEFFFKQDKKQPLERFNDRLKNVVFQAQLGTVFDKAERVSRLAGLIAERTGGDKARAMRAGLLSKADLATEMVGEFPEMQGIAGYYYALNEGEPEDVALALNEQYMPRGAGGELPGTLTGAAVAVADKLDTLVGIFGIGMLPTGSKDPYALRRAALGVLRILIEKQLDLNLVEAVNFAIGQFGTQVKSAGLADQVLEFIFDRLRARYEDEGVDVAAYLSVRAVQPGSALDFDQRVQAVQAFRTLPEAEALAAANKRVSNLLAKFEAKLPEAVEPRWFDNATEFSLYSAIQQAEQAVQPLAAARQYREALERLAHLRGPVDAFFEAVLVNAEDASVRANRYALLARLRGLFLGVADISALG
;
A
#
# COMPACT_ATOMS: atom_id res chain seq x y z
N MET A 1 -1.86 40.78 -20.62
CA MET A 1 -2.69 41.00 -19.42
C MET A 1 -1.75 41.36 -18.29
N SER A 2 -2.14 42.25 -17.40
CA SER A 2 -1.35 42.55 -16.20
C SER A 2 -1.43 41.35 -15.26
N ALA A 3 -0.36 41.03 -14.55
CA ALA A 3 -0.28 39.95 -13.59
C ALA A 3 0.31 40.46 -12.28
N LEU A 4 -0.16 39.97 -11.16
CA LEU A 4 0.29 40.34 -9.81
C LEU A 4 0.44 39.08 -8.97
N ASP A 5 1.33 39.13 -8.00
CA ASP A 5 1.41 38.02 -7.02
C ASP A 5 0.23 38.10 -6.07
N PHE A 6 -0.31 36.91 -5.71
CA PHE A 6 -1.38 36.77 -4.74
C PHE A 6 -0.90 35.96 -3.55
N LEU A 7 -1.16 36.47 -2.35
CA LEU A 7 -0.88 35.78 -1.09
C LEU A 7 -2.17 35.62 -0.30
N VAL A 8 -2.40 34.40 0.18
CA VAL A 8 -3.37 34.13 1.26
C VAL A 8 -2.68 33.42 2.41
N GLU A 9 -2.94 33.87 3.64
CA GLU A 9 -2.56 33.17 4.88
C GLU A 9 -3.78 33.13 5.80
N LEU A 10 -4.17 31.91 6.21
CA LEU A 10 -5.12 31.70 7.28
C LEU A 10 -4.36 31.36 8.56
N GLY A 11 -4.48 32.21 9.56
CA GLY A 11 -3.93 32.02 10.90
C GLY A 11 -4.91 31.34 11.83
N THR A 12 -4.40 30.41 12.64
CA THR A 12 -5.22 29.56 13.54
C THR A 12 -4.54 29.36 14.89
N GLU A 13 -5.22 28.72 15.83
CA GLU A 13 -4.54 28.01 16.92
C GLU A 13 -3.80 26.80 16.35
N GLU A 14 -2.97 26.11 17.18
CA GLU A 14 -2.07 25.06 16.73
C GLU A 14 -2.82 23.95 15.98
N LEU A 15 -2.47 23.79 14.71
CA LEU A 15 -3.00 22.77 13.80
C LEU A 15 -2.51 21.38 14.21
N PRO A 16 -3.29 20.31 14.00
CA PRO A 16 -2.85 18.95 14.32
C PRO A 16 -1.58 18.58 13.54
N PRO A 17 -0.45 18.25 14.20
CA PRO A 17 0.83 18.07 13.54
C PRO A 17 0.79 17.01 12.42
N LYS A 18 0.12 15.89 12.65
CA LYS A 18 -0.01 14.81 11.65
C LYS A 18 -0.85 15.19 10.43
N ALA A 19 -1.68 16.21 10.53
CA ALA A 19 -2.54 16.67 9.43
C ALA A 19 -1.97 17.91 8.70
N LEU A 20 -1.01 18.63 9.29
CA LEU A 20 -0.55 19.91 8.77
C LEU A 20 -0.10 19.86 7.31
N LYS A 21 0.73 18.90 6.96
CA LYS A 21 1.24 18.70 5.60
C LYS A 21 0.09 18.41 4.61
N THR A 22 -0.77 17.43 4.93
CA THR A 22 -1.91 17.07 4.09
C THR A 22 -2.89 18.23 3.91
N LEU A 23 -3.16 18.99 4.97
CA LEU A 23 -4.04 20.16 4.91
C LEU A 23 -3.43 21.26 4.02
N SER A 24 -2.12 21.49 4.12
CA SER A 24 -1.45 22.49 3.31
C SER A 24 -1.42 22.11 1.82
N GLU A 25 -1.10 20.87 1.50
CA GLU A 25 -1.10 20.36 0.12
C GLU A 25 -2.51 20.41 -0.50
N ALA A 26 -3.55 20.02 0.28
CA ALA A 26 -4.94 20.10 -0.17
C ALA A 26 -5.40 21.55 -0.37
N PHE A 27 -4.93 22.49 0.46
CA PHE A 27 -5.23 23.92 0.31
C PHE A 27 -4.67 24.46 -0.99
N LEU A 28 -3.40 24.17 -1.30
CA LEU A 28 -2.79 24.53 -2.58
C LEU A 28 -3.57 23.95 -3.75
N ALA A 29 -3.83 22.64 -3.74
CA ALA A 29 -4.56 21.96 -4.82
C ALA A 29 -5.96 22.55 -5.05
N GLY A 30 -6.67 22.89 -3.97
CA GLY A 30 -7.99 23.52 -4.04
C GLY A 30 -7.93 24.90 -4.71
N ILE A 31 -6.92 25.71 -4.36
CA ILE A 31 -6.70 27.04 -4.96
C ILE A 31 -6.35 26.90 -6.46
N GLU A 32 -5.40 26.02 -6.80
CA GLU A 32 -5.01 25.80 -8.21
C GLU A 32 -6.19 25.33 -9.05
N LYS A 33 -7.00 24.41 -8.51
CA LYS A 33 -8.25 23.99 -9.16
C LYS A 33 -9.21 25.17 -9.38
N GLY A 34 -9.45 25.98 -8.36
CA GLY A 34 -10.33 27.13 -8.45
C GLY A 34 -9.86 28.18 -9.45
N LEU A 35 -8.55 28.45 -9.50
CA LEU A 35 -7.94 29.36 -10.49
C LEU A 35 -8.07 28.81 -11.91
N ASN A 36 -7.83 27.55 -12.12
CA ASN A 36 -7.95 26.88 -13.42
C ASN A 36 -9.42 26.88 -13.90
N ASP A 37 -10.37 26.53 -13.01
CA ASP A 37 -11.80 26.54 -13.29
C ASP A 37 -12.31 27.97 -13.66
N ALA A 38 -11.70 29.00 -13.02
CA ALA A 38 -11.96 30.40 -13.33
C ALA A 38 -11.23 30.90 -14.60
N GLY A 39 -10.32 30.11 -15.18
CA GLY A 39 -9.52 30.53 -16.35
C GLY A 39 -8.49 31.62 -16.03
N LEU A 40 -8.06 31.74 -14.78
CA LEU A 40 -7.02 32.68 -14.34
C LEU A 40 -5.64 32.03 -14.49
N GLY A 41 -4.82 32.52 -15.44
CA GLY A 41 -3.45 32.03 -15.63
C GLY A 41 -2.50 32.54 -14.54
N TYR A 42 -1.51 31.72 -14.15
CA TYR A 42 -0.47 32.08 -13.21
C TYR A 42 0.85 31.36 -13.59
N ALA A 43 2.00 31.87 -13.08
CA ALA A 43 3.30 31.29 -13.39
C ALA A 43 3.67 30.13 -12.47
N GLY A 44 3.30 30.20 -11.20
CA GLY A 44 3.57 29.17 -10.21
C GLY A 44 2.78 29.38 -8.93
N ALA A 45 2.69 28.34 -8.12
CA ALA A 45 2.09 28.43 -6.80
C ALA A 45 2.92 27.67 -5.78
N ARG A 46 3.07 28.23 -4.57
CA ARG A 46 3.85 27.66 -3.46
C ARG A 46 3.01 27.66 -2.20
N VAL A 47 3.08 26.56 -1.46
CA VAL A 47 2.41 26.42 -0.18
C VAL A 47 3.37 26.57 0.98
N PHE A 48 2.90 27.20 2.05
CA PHE A 48 3.63 27.33 3.31
C PHE A 48 2.74 26.89 4.45
N ALA A 49 3.34 26.21 5.43
CA ALA A 49 2.62 25.71 6.59
C ALA A 49 3.51 25.72 7.83
N ALA A 50 2.97 26.23 8.90
CA ALA A 50 3.60 26.21 10.22
C ALA A 50 2.51 25.89 11.27
N PRO A 51 2.86 25.59 12.53
CA PRO A 51 1.87 25.14 13.53
C PRO A 51 0.58 25.96 13.58
N ARG A 52 0.65 27.27 13.35
CA ARG A 52 -0.51 28.17 13.49
C ARG A 52 -0.95 28.82 12.19
N ARG A 53 -0.53 28.33 11.03
CA ARG A 53 -0.87 28.94 9.72
C ARG A 53 -0.82 27.98 8.55
N LEU A 54 -1.71 28.24 7.58
CA LEU A 54 -1.66 27.70 6.22
C LEU A 54 -1.60 28.90 5.27
N ALA A 55 -0.66 28.89 4.33
CA ALA A 55 -0.55 29.98 3.37
C ALA A 55 -0.22 29.46 1.98
N VAL A 56 -0.67 30.21 0.96
CA VAL A 56 -0.35 29.96 -0.45
C VAL A 56 0.04 31.28 -1.11
N LEU A 57 1.16 31.24 -1.81
CA LEU A 57 1.61 32.31 -2.70
C LEU A 57 1.42 31.87 -4.14
N VAL A 58 0.68 32.64 -4.92
CA VAL A 58 0.51 32.44 -6.36
C VAL A 58 1.26 33.53 -7.10
N GLU A 59 2.24 33.15 -7.90
CA GLU A 59 3.12 34.04 -8.62
C GLU A 59 2.52 34.43 -9.97
N GLN A 60 2.60 35.74 -10.33
CA GLN A 60 2.17 36.25 -11.61
C GLN A 60 0.73 35.85 -11.98
N LEU A 61 -0.20 35.97 -11.04
CA LEU A 61 -1.62 35.70 -11.28
C LEU A 61 -2.24 36.77 -12.16
N ALA A 62 -2.98 36.34 -13.20
CA ALA A 62 -3.70 37.24 -14.07
C ALA A 62 -4.71 38.10 -13.28
N THR A 63 -4.73 39.43 -13.56
CA THR A 63 -5.62 40.37 -12.84
C THR A 63 -7.07 40.26 -13.23
N GLN A 64 -7.36 39.61 -14.36
CA GLN A 64 -8.72 39.45 -14.92
C GLN A 64 -8.82 38.15 -15.72
N GLN A 65 -9.99 37.57 -15.75
CA GLN A 65 -10.30 36.45 -16.66
C GLN A 65 -10.19 36.90 -18.12
N PRO A 66 -9.81 36.03 -19.05
CA PRO A 66 -9.96 36.31 -20.46
C PRO A 66 -11.42 36.49 -20.85
N ASP A 67 -11.67 37.38 -21.81
CA ASP A 67 -13.01 37.52 -22.37
C ASP A 67 -13.49 36.20 -23.02
N ARG A 68 -14.73 35.85 -22.82
CA ARG A 68 -15.34 34.65 -23.38
C ARG A 68 -16.31 34.99 -24.49
N SER A 69 -16.06 34.49 -25.68
CA SER A 69 -17.05 34.51 -26.76
C SER A 69 -18.02 33.33 -26.59
N VAL A 70 -19.28 33.64 -26.35
CA VAL A 70 -20.37 32.67 -26.34
C VAL A 70 -21.03 32.70 -27.71
N ASN A 71 -20.93 31.59 -28.45
CA ASN A 71 -21.57 31.40 -29.73
C ASN A 71 -22.78 30.46 -29.55
N LEU A 72 -23.98 30.93 -29.85
CA LEU A 72 -25.18 30.15 -29.80
C LEU A 72 -25.71 29.94 -31.23
N ASP A 73 -25.91 28.68 -31.60
CA ASP A 73 -26.60 28.32 -32.84
C ASP A 73 -28.10 28.25 -32.58
N GLY A 74 -28.85 28.98 -33.41
CA GLY A 74 -30.29 29.00 -33.41
C GLY A 74 -30.91 28.07 -34.46
N PRO A 75 -32.21 28.22 -34.70
CA PRO A 75 -32.95 27.46 -35.71
C PRO A 75 -32.41 27.78 -37.12
N PRO A 76 -32.52 26.83 -38.09
CA PRO A 76 -32.26 27.10 -39.51
C PRO A 76 -33.10 28.27 -40.02
N LEU A 77 -32.57 29.08 -40.95
CA LEU A 77 -33.27 30.26 -41.48
C LEU A 77 -34.66 29.91 -42.07
N GLN A 78 -34.78 28.74 -42.69
CA GLN A 78 -36.08 28.24 -43.24
C GLN A 78 -37.14 27.98 -42.18
N ALA A 79 -36.72 27.70 -40.92
CA ALA A 79 -37.64 27.52 -39.78
C ALA A 79 -37.77 28.81 -38.95
N ALA A 80 -36.84 29.73 -39.10
CA ALA A 80 -36.83 31.00 -38.36
C ALA A 80 -37.71 32.09 -39.00
N PHE A 81 -37.94 32.04 -40.31
CA PHE A 81 -38.75 32.98 -41.06
C PHE A 81 -39.78 32.23 -41.90
N ASP A 82 -40.97 32.79 -42.06
CA ASP A 82 -42.01 32.24 -42.93
C ASP A 82 -41.82 32.66 -44.42
N ALA A 83 -42.77 32.31 -45.28
CA ALA A 83 -42.69 32.60 -46.72
C ALA A 83 -42.75 34.09 -47.06
N ASP A 84 -43.29 34.90 -46.13
CA ASP A 84 -43.41 36.37 -46.29
C ASP A 84 -42.20 37.10 -45.64
N GLY A 85 -41.26 36.33 -45.04
CA GLY A 85 -40.07 36.87 -44.38
C GLY A 85 -40.32 37.35 -42.95
N GLU A 86 -41.48 37.04 -42.37
CA GLU A 86 -41.80 37.39 -40.98
C GLU A 86 -41.21 36.38 -39.98
N PRO A 87 -40.81 36.84 -38.79
CA PRO A 87 -40.16 35.97 -37.79
C PRO A 87 -41.15 35.00 -37.17
N THR A 88 -40.84 33.71 -37.22
CA THR A 88 -41.61 32.65 -36.55
C THR A 88 -41.39 32.65 -35.03
N GLN A 89 -42.20 31.89 -34.31
CA GLN A 89 -42.03 31.68 -32.85
C GLN A 89 -40.64 31.07 -32.50
N ALA A 90 -40.02 30.32 -33.43
CA ALA A 90 -38.69 29.78 -33.25
C ALA A 90 -37.60 30.87 -33.27
N ALA A 91 -37.67 31.84 -34.17
CA ALA A 91 -36.79 32.99 -34.21
C ALA A 91 -36.96 33.90 -32.99
N LEU A 92 -38.21 34.20 -32.63
CA LEU A 92 -38.53 35.03 -31.45
C LEU A 92 -38.13 34.34 -30.13
N GLY A 93 -38.29 33.00 -30.07
CA GLY A 93 -37.83 32.19 -28.94
C GLY A 93 -36.29 32.19 -28.78
N PHE A 94 -35.57 32.12 -29.90
CA PHE A 94 -34.14 32.20 -29.91
C PHE A 94 -33.62 33.60 -29.49
N ALA A 95 -34.23 34.67 -30.00
CA ALA A 95 -33.91 36.05 -29.60
C ALA A 95 -34.14 36.27 -28.09
N ARG A 96 -35.26 35.78 -27.54
CA ARG A 96 -35.51 35.79 -26.10
C ARG A 96 -34.50 35.00 -25.29
N LYS A 97 -34.07 33.84 -25.79
CA LYS A 97 -33.02 33.03 -25.16
C LYS A 97 -31.66 33.75 -25.15
N CYS A 98 -31.36 34.49 -26.21
CA CYS A 98 -30.14 35.29 -26.30
C CYS A 98 -30.22 36.61 -25.50
N GLY A 99 -31.44 37.06 -25.10
CA GLY A 99 -31.67 38.29 -24.39
C GLY A 99 -31.49 39.54 -25.22
N VAL A 100 -31.69 39.49 -26.55
CA VAL A 100 -31.46 40.57 -27.52
C VAL A 100 -32.63 40.64 -28.51
N ASP A 101 -32.70 41.77 -29.23
CA ASP A 101 -33.64 41.91 -30.33
C ASP A 101 -33.24 41.03 -31.53
N LEU A 102 -34.25 40.54 -32.27
CA LEU A 102 -33.99 39.70 -33.44
C LEU A 102 -33.11 40.39 -34.52
N ALA A 103 -33.08 41.70 -34.52
CA ALA A 103 -32.23 42.49 -35.42
C ALA A 103 -30.73 42.37 -35.12
N GLU A 104 -30.37 41.99 -33.88
CA GLU A 104 -28.98 41.83 -33.43
C GLU A 104 -28.45 40.42 -33.68
N ILE A 105 -29.31 39.51 -34.19
CA ILE A 105 -28.93 38.12 -34.46
C ILE A 105 -28.39 37.99 -35.89
N ASP A 106 -27.23 37.37 -36.02
CA ASP A 106 -26.60 37.13 -37.32
C ASP A 106 -27.43 36.13 -38.18
N ARG A 107 -27.75 36.54 -39.39
CA ARG A 107 -28.55 35.83 -40.39
C ARG A 107 -27.73 35.46 -41.65
N SER A 108 -26.43 35.65 -41.63
CA SER A 108 -25.57 35.47 -42.82
C SER A 108 -25.33 34.02 -43.18
N GLY A 109 -25.57 33.07 -42.26
CA GLY A 109 -25.39 31.62 -42.44
C GLY A 109 -26.66 30.84 -42.62
N PRO A 110 -26.63 29.50 -42.72
CA PRO A 110 -27.83 28.64 -42.88
C PRO A 110 -28.70 28.57 -41.62
N LYS A 111 -28.22 29.05 -40.49
CA LYS A 111 -28.92 29.13 -39.19
C LYS A 111 -28.74 30.49 -38.59
N LEU A 112 -29.65 30.88 -37.71
CA LEU A 112 -29.45 32.06 -36.87
C LEU A 112 -28.26 31.81 -35.96
N LYS A 113 -27.38 32.82 -35.79
CA LYS A 113 -26.21 32.79 -34.89
C LYS A 113 -26.20 34.03 -34.02
N PHE A 114 -25.86 33.82 -32.79
CA PHE A 114 -25.63 34.91 -31.85
C PHE A 114 -24.28 34.76 -31.20
N SER A 115 -23.45 35.76 -31.33
CA SER A 115 -22.12 35.82 -30.69
C SER A 115 -22.10 37.02 -29.74
N ARG A 116 -21.76 36.72 -28.50
CA ARG A 116 -21.55 37.77 -27.48
C ARG A 116 -20.25 37.55 -26.78
N THR A 117 -19.49 38.58 -26.67
CA THR A 117 -18.30 38.63 -25.79
C THR A 117 -18.78 38.95 -24.37
N ILE A 118 -18.47 38.09 -23.44
CA ILE A 118 -18.64 38.31 -22.00
C ILE A 118 -17.28 38.77 -21.49
N GLU A 119 -17.20 39.96 -20.97
CA GLU A 119 -15.98 40.48 -20.35
C GLU A 119 -15.59 39.62 -19.16
N GLY A 120 -14.30 39.30 -19.04
CA GLY A 120 -13.76 38.54 -17.93
C GLY A 120 -13.92 39.30 -16.61
N GLN A 121 -14.22 38.59 -15.54
CA GLN A 121 -14.32 39.21 -14.22
C GLN A 121 -12.93 39.50 -13.64
N PRO A 122 -12.76 40.56 -12.85
CA PRO A 122 -11.54 40.82 -12.11
C PRO A 122 -11.20 39.70 -11.13
N ALA A 123 -9.94 39.26 -11.07
CA ALA A 123 -9.48 38.22 -10.16
C ALA A 123 -9.79 38.57 -8.69
N SER A 124 -9.70 39.85 -8.32
CA SER A 124 -10.01 40.33 -6.96
C SER A 124 -11.45 40.00 -6.49
N GLN A 125 -12.40 39.85 -7.42
CA GLN A 125 -13.79 39.45 -7.10
C GLN A 125 -13.97 37.94 -6.97
N LEU A 126 -13.12 37.15 -7.65
CA LEU A 126 -13.22 35.68 -7.69
C LEU A 126 -12.42 35.03 -6.57
N LEU A 127 -11.30 35.60 -6.19
CA LEU A 127 -10.36 35.03 -5.20
C LEU A 127 -11.02 34.70 -3.86
N PRO A 128 -11.85 35.56 -3.24
CA PRO A 128 -12.48 35.21 -1.96
C PRO A 128 -13.30 33.91 -2.03
N GLY A 129 -14.10 33.75 -3.07
CA GLY A 129 -14.90 32.54 -3.27
C GLY A 129 -14.06 31.28 -3.53
N ILE A 130 -12.94 31.42 -4.27
CA ILE A 130 -11.99 30.31 -4.51
C ILE A 130 -11.34 29.87 -3.20
N ILE A 131 -10.90 30.82 -2.36
CA ILE A 131 -10.27 30.52 -1.07
C ILE A 131 -11.28 29.86 -0.11
N GLU A 132 -12.49 30.40 0.00
CA GLU A 132 -13.53 29.84 0.85
C GLU A 132 -13.89 28.40 0.44
N ALA A 133 -14.06 28.15 -0.86
CA ALA A 133 -14.31 26.81 -1.39
C ALA A 133 -13.13 25.85 -1.06
N SER A 134 -11.89 26.29 -1.28
CA SER A 134 -10.70 25.50 -0.99
C SER A 134 -10.58 25.12 0.49
N LEU A 135 -10.89 26.04 1.42
CA LEU A 135 -10.89 25.78 2.86
C LEU A 135 -12.03 24.83 3.29
N ASN A 136 -13.18 24.92 2.64
CA ASN A 136 -14.31 24.04 2.92
C ASN A 136 -14.06 22.59 2.47
N ASP A 137 -13.31 22.39 1.39
CA ASP A 137 -13.00 21.08 0.81
C ASP A 137 -11.80 20.39 1.48
N LEU A 138 -11.14 21.03 2.46
CA LEU A 138 -10.01 20.41 3.15
C LEU A 138 -10.39 19.08 3.82
N PRO A 139 -9.51 18.06 3.77
CA PRO A 139 -9.73 16.75 4.38
C PRO A 139 -9.57 16.80 5.90
N ILE A 140 -10.50 17.48 6.57
CA ILE A 140 -10.50 17.64 8.03
C ILE A 140 -11.22 16.48 8.68
N PRO A 141 -10.54 15.58 9.42
CA PRO A 141 -11.18 14.41 10.02
C PRO A 141 -12.25 14.77 11.05
N LYS A 142 -12.04 15.86 11.78
CA LYS A 142 -12.98 16.37 12.78
C LYS A 142 -12.97 17.89 12.78
N ARG A 143 -14.09 18.48 12.43
CA ARG A 143 -14.31 19.93 12.52
C ARG A 143 -14.75 20.30 13.94
N MET A 144 -14.41 21.48 14.38
CA MET A 144 -14.85 22.05 15.65
C MET A 144 -15.44 23.43 15.44
N ARG A 145 -16.37 23.80 16.32
CA ARG A 145 -16.89 25.16 16.47
C ARG A 145 -16.27 25.84 17.67
N TRP A 146 -16.18 27.14 17.62
CA TRP A 146 -15.68 27.94 18.74
C TRP A 146 -16.55 29.18 18.97
N ALA A 147 -16.60 29.64 20.22
CA ALA A 147 -17.45 30.72 20.67
C ALA A 147 -18.94 30.50 20.29
N ALA A 148 -19.72 31.57 20.09
CA ALA A 148 -21.13 31.52 19.70
C ALA A 148 -21.32 31.55 18.17
N ARG A 149 -20.35 31.06 17.37
CA ARG A 149 -20.34 31.11 15.90
C ARG A 149 -20.83 29.82 15.27
N LYS A 150 -21.21 29.91 13.98
CA LYS A 150 -21.58 28.76 13.17
C LYS A 150 -20.41 28.21 12.33
N ASP A 151 -19.32 28.97 12.26
CA ASP A 151 -18.14 28.60 11.51
C ASP A 151 -17.47 27.35 12.10
N GLU A 152 -17.02 26.47 11.23
CA GLU A 152 -16.38 25.21 11.58
C GLU A 152 -15.04 25.08 10.85
N PHE A 153 -13.99 24.78 11.61
CA PHE A 153 -12.67 24.51 11.06
C PHE A 153 -11.94 23.47 11.93
N VAL A 154 -10.73 23.08 11.55
CA VAL A 154 -9.93 22.13 12.36
C VAL A 154 -9.45 22.71 13.68
N ARG A 155 -9.24 24.03 13.74
CA ARG A 155 -8.89 24.84 14.94
C ARG A 155 -9.50 26.24 14.81
N PRO A 156 -9.68 26.97 15.92
CA PRO A 156 -10.13 28.35 15.86
C PRO A 156 -9.23 29.20 14.99
N THR A 157 -9.84 29.98 14.11
CA THR A 157 -9.15 30.97 13.26
C THR A 157 -8.89 32.25 14.01
N GLN A 158 -7.76 32.90 13.77
CA GLN A 158 -7.28 34.06 14.50
C GLN A 158 -7.02 35.28 13.64
N TRP A 159 -6.59 35.09 12.39
CA TRP A 159 -6.35 36.17 11.41
C TRP A 159 -6.41 35.66 9.99
N LEU A 160 -6.57 36.56 9.04
CA LEU A 160 -6.56 36.30 7.61
C LEU A 160 -5.73 37.38 6.90
N VAL A 161 -4.70 36.96 6.16
CA VAL A 161 -3.98 37.84 5.22
C VAL A 161 -4.43 37.49 3.81
N MET A 162 -4.86 38.49 3.03
CA MET A 162 -5.13 38.33 1.61
C MET A 162 -4.63 39.55 0.86
N LEU A 163 -3.54 39.38 0.13
CA LEU A 163 -2.88 40.42 -0.66
C LEU A 163 -2.89 40.04 -2.12
N PHE A 164 -3.34 40.99 -2.99
CA PHE A 164 -3.19 40.89 -4.44
C PHE A 164 -2.35 42.07 -4.94
N GLY A 165 -1.11 41.77 -5.27
CA GLY A 165 -0.07 42.78 -5.35
C GLY A 165 0.10 43.48 -4.00
N GLU A 166 -0.01 44.82 -3.97
CA GLU A 166 0.09 45.60 -2.73
C GLU A 166 -1.27 45.85 -2.05
N GLN A 167 -2.37 45.44 -2.68
CA GLN A 167 -3.73 45.68 -2.18
C GLN A 167 -4.24 44.54 -1.29
N VAL A 168 -4.86 44.92 -0.19
CA VAL A 168 -5.65 44.02 0.63
C VAL A 168 -6.99 43.77 -0.04
N LEU A 169 -7.39 42.52 -0.22
CA LEU A 169 -8.75 42.18 -0.70
C LEU A 169 -9.77 42.39 0.42
N ASP A 170 -10.86 43.11 0.12
CA ASP A 170 -11.94 43.33 1.10
C ASP A 170 -12.88 42.12 1.14
N CYS A 171 -12.67 41.20 2.08
CA CYS A 171 -13.49 40.02 2.28
C CYS A 171 -13.41 39.53 3.74
N GLU A 172 -14.35 38.65 4.10
CA GLU A 172 -14.38 37.96 5.39
C GLU A 172 -14.53 36.45 5.12
N ILE A 173 -13.64 35.63 5.69
CA ILE A 173 -13.65 34.17 5.58
C ILE A 173 -13.45 33.56 6.97
N LEU A 174 -14.28 32.59 7.35
CA LEU A 174 -14.25 31.95 8.67
C LEU A 174 -14.25 33.00 9.82
N ALA A 175 -15.07 34.04 9.63
CA ALA A 175 -15.21 35.20 10.52
C ALA A 175 -13.90 35.97 10.81
N GLN A 176 -12.94 35.90 9.89
CA GLN A 176 -11.76 36.76 9.89
C GLN A 176 -11.81 37.72 8.71
N ARG A 177 -11.76 39.01 9.00
CA ARG A 177 -11.64 40.02 7.95
C ARG A 177 -10.23 40.02 7.38
N ALA A 178 -10.13 40.01 6.08
CA ALA A 178 -8.84 40.04 5.42
C ALA A 178 -8.07 41.33 5.73
N GLY A 179 -6.77 41.18 5.94
CA GLY A 179 -5.84 42.26 6.22
C GLY A 179 -4.46 41.94 5.64
N ARG A 180 -3.47 42.62 6.15
CA ARG A 180 -2.06 42.34 5.88
C ARG A 180 -1.23 42.06 7.13
N GLU A 181 -1.91 41.92 8.27
CA GLU A 181 -1.26 41.70 9.55
C GLU A 181 -1.28 40.19 9.87
N SER A 182 -0.10 39.58 9.86
CA SER A 182 0.16 38.23 10.34
C SER A 182 0.58 38.25 11.83
N ARG A 183 1.03 37.11 12.37
CA ARG A 183 1.54 36.96 13.73
C ARG A 183 2.93 36.36 13.70
N GLY A 184 3.84 36.90 14.50
CA GLY A 184 5.17 36.37 14.73
C GLY A 184 5.18 35.21 15.72
N HIS A 185 6.37 34.74 16.02
CA HIS A 185 6.58 33.70 17.05
C HIS A 185 6.08 34.19 18.41
N ARG A 186 5.31 33.33 19.10
CA ARG A 186 4.56 33.71 20.33
C ARG A 186 5.43 34.35 21.40
N PHE A 187 6.69 33.92 21.54
CA PHE A 187 7.61 34.39 22.57
C PHE A 187 8.70 35.32 22.05
N HIS A 188 9.27 35.06 20.84
CA HIS A 188 10.36 35.87 20.29
C HIS A 188 9.87 37.16 19.65
N SER A 189 8.69 37.13 19.05
CA SER A 189 8.08 38.27 18.37
C SER A 189 6.57 38.32 18.65
N PRO A 190 6.17 38.55 19.91
CA PRO A 190 4.76 38.62 20.25
C PRO A 190 4.11 39.85 19.62
N GLY A 191 3.04 39.64 18.85
CA GLY A 191 2.30 40.71 18.23
C GLY A 191 2.04 40.51 16.76
N GLN A 192 1.63 41.60 16.11
CA GLN A 192 1.33 41.64 14.66
C GLN A 192 2.60 41.83 13.86
N VAL A 193 2.66 41.17 12.73
CA VAL A 193 3.71 41.30 11.71
C VAL A 193 3.08 41.79 10.43
N ARG A 194 3.43 42.99 10.03
CA ARG A 194 2.92 43.55 8.79
C ARG A 194 3.61 42.90 7.60
N ILE A 195 2.86 42.23 6.75
CA ILE A 195 3.36 41.69 5.50
C ILE A 195 3.52 42.83 4.48
N SER A 196 4.74 43.01 4.05
CA SER A 196 5.11 44.09 3.13
C SER A 196 4.50 43.91 1.75
N SER A 197 4.64 42.69 1.20
CA SER A 197 4.13 42.27 -0.10
C SER A 197 4.02 40.75 -0.15
N PRO A 198 3.31 40.16 -1.14
CA PRO A 198 3.33 38.71 -1.32
C PRO A 198 4.74 38.12 -1.43
N ALA A 199 5.62 38.75 -2.19
CA ALA A 199 7.01 38.29 -2.35
C ALA A 199 7.86 38.43 -1.08
N GLY A 200 7.57 39.42 -0.21
CA GLY A 200 8.26 39.64 1.07
C GLY A 200 7.82 38.73 2.21
N TYR A 201 6.77 37.91 2.03
CA TYR A 201 6.10 37.10 3.06
C TYR A 201 7.06 36.25 3.92
N LEU A 202 7.94 35.50 3.27
CA LEU A 202 8.88 34.60 3.98
C LEU A 202 9.92 35.37 4.79
N GLU A 203 10.39 36.51 4.25
CA GLU A 203 11.40 37.34 4.93
C GLU A 203 10.80 38.10 6.12
N ASP A 204 9.60 38.66 5.97
CA ASP A 204 8.88 39.32 7.05
C ASP A 204 8.62 38.36 8.22
N LEU A 205 8.19 37.12 7.95
CA LEU A 205 7.97 36.11 8.96
C LEU A 205 9.27 35.61 9.60
N ARG A 206 10.33 35.44 8.80
CA ARG A 206 11.65 35.04 9.32
C ARG A 206 12.20 36.10 10.28
N GLY A 207 12.05 37.38 9.96
CA GLY A 207 12.38 38.48 10.86
C GLY A 207 11.59 38.45 12.17
N ALA A 208 10.43 37.82 12.14
CA ALA A 208 9.58 37.59 13.32
C ALA A 208 9.73 36.16 13.93
N HIS A 209 10.84 35.48 13.67
CA HIS A 209 11.15 34.13 14.16
C HIS A 209 10.13 33.06 13.76
N VAL A 210 9.67 33.10 12.51
CA VAL A 210 8.82 32.07 11.92
C VAL A 210 9.40 31.63 10.58
N ILE A 211 9.77 30.38 10.46
CA ILE A 211 10.12 29.75 9.20
C ILE A 211 8.84 29.12 8.66
N ALA A 212 8.14 29.82 7.76
CA ALA A 212 6.84 29.37 7.25
C ALA A 212 6.94 28.22 6.24
N ASP A 213 8.05 28.14 5.49
CA ASP A 213 8.30 27.05 4.54
C ASP A 213 8.55 25.75 5.28
N PHE A 214 7.63 24.78 5.08
CA PHE A 214 7.69 23.49 5.75
C PHE A 214 8.91 22.67 5.32
N ALA A 215 9.25 22.69 4.03
CA ALA A 215 10.37 21.91 3.50
C ALA A 215 11.71 22.44 4.02
N GLU A 216 11.88 23.75 4.01
CA GLU A 216 13.07 24.40 4.57
C GLU A 216 13.23 24.09 6.08
N ARG A 217 12.15 24.23 6.83
CA ARG A 217 12.17 23.97 8.29
C ARG A 217 12.49 22.50 8.58
N ARG A 218 11.95 21.57 7.77
CA ARG A 218 12.23 20.12 7.84
C ARG A 218 13.71 19.81 7.58
N GLU A 219 14.27 20.41 6.55
CA GLU A 219 15.69 20.23 6.19
C GLU A 219 16.62 20.77 7.28
N LEU A 220 16.31 21.96 7.84
CA LEU A 220 17.05 22.54 8.95
C LEU A 220 17.08 21.61 10.18
N ILE A 221 15.92 21.03 10.53
CA ILE A 221 15.82 20.08 11.67
C ILE A 221 16.68 18.85 11.37
N ALA A 222 16.51 18.22 10.21
CA ALA A 222 17.23 16.99 9.83
C ALA A 222 18.74 17.22 9.89
N LYS A 223 19.22 18.26 9.21
CA LYS A 223 20.65 18.60 9.16
C LYS A 223 21.24 18.87 10.56
N ARG A 224 20.52 19.63 11.40
CA ARG A 224 21.02 19.93 12.74
C ARG A 224 20.98 18.73 13.68
N VAL A 225 19.97 17.88 13.56
CA VAL A 225 19.87 16.59 14.29
C VAL A 225 21.05 15.68 13.93
N GLU A 226 21.35 15.53 12.63
CA GLU A 226 22.49 14.74 12.15
C GLU A 226 23.84 15.29 12.67
N GLN A 227 24.03 16.61 12.63
CA GLN A 227 25.24 17.25 13.17
C GLN A 227 25.41 16.98 14.66
N LEU A 228 24.34 17.18 15.45
CA LEU A 228 24.38 16.94 16.89
C LEU A 228 24.61 15.47 17.23
N ALA A 229 24.04 14.55 16.46
CA ALA A 229 24.29 13.12 16.64
C ALA A 229 25.78 12.78 16.37
N ALA A 230 26.36 13.32 15.31
CA ALA A 230 27.78 13.13 14.99
C ALA A 230 28.70 13.70 16.09
N GLU A 231 28.36 14.87 16.66
CA GLU A 231 29.06 15.44 17.82
C GLU A 231 29.04 14.52 19.07
N GLN A 232 28.05 13.61 19.13
CA GLN A 232 27.92 12.59 20.20
C GLN A 232 28.52 11.23 19.79
N ASN A 233 29.25 11.14 18.68
CA ASN A 233 29.75 9.89 18.09
C ASN A 233 28.65 8.87 17.79
N GLY A 234 27.46 9.34 17.40
CA GLY A 234 26.29 8.54 17.12
C GLY A 234 25.63 8.88 15.79
N THR A 235 24.61 8.08 15.44
CA THR A 235 23.72 8.30 14.31
C THR A 235 22.31 8.46 14.83
N ALA A 236 21.59 9.48 14.40
CA ALA A 236 20.21 9.71 14.82
C ALA A 236 19.24 8.78 14.06
N ILE A 237 18.26 8.23 14.75
CA ILE A 237 17.09 7.56 14.15
C ILE A 237 16.09 8.66 13.78
N VAL A 238 15.96 8.94 12.48
CA VAL A 238 15.11 10.02 11.95
C VAL A 238 14.03 9.44 11.01
N PRO A 239 12.99 8.77 11.53
CA PRO A 239 11.90 8.30 10.70
C PRO A 239 11.22 9.48 9.98
N PRO A 240 10.93 9.38 8.66
CA PRO A 240 10.31 10.48 7.92
C PRO A 240 9.02 11.02 8.53
N ALA A 241 8.17 10.14 9.05
CA ALA A 241 6.92 10.52 9.71
C ALA A 241 7.14 11.30 11.01
N LEU A 242 8.14 10.89 11.82
CA LEU A 242 8.51 11.62 13.05
C LEU A 242 9.09 13.00 12.71
N LEU A 243 9.96 13.09 11.70
CA LEU A 243 10.53 14.35 11.27
C LEU A 243 9.44 15.31 10.76
N ASP A 244 8.48 14.82 9.97
CA ASP A 244 7.35 15.62 9.50
C ASP A 244 6.48 16.09 10.68
N GLU A 245 6.21 15.23 11.66
CA GLU A 245 5.45 15.57 12.87
C GLU A 245 6.17 16.62 13.73
N VAL A 246 7.47 16.47 13.97
CA VAL A 246 8.30 17.44 14.70
C VAL A 246 8.35 18.78 13.96
N THR A 247 8.53 18.76 12.65
CA THR A 247 8.49 19.96 11.80
C THR A 247 7.17 20.71 11.94
N ALA A 248 6.06 19.97 12.08
CA ALA A 248 4.73 20.55 12.24
C ALA A 248 4.47 21.10 13.67
N LEU A 249 5.33 20.81 14.63
CA LEU A 249 5.19 21.29 16.02
C LEU A 249 5.92 22.61 16.28
N VAL A 250 6.86 23.01 15.44
CA VAL A 250 7.74 24.16 15.69
C VAL A 250 7.69 25.20 14.58
N GLU A 251 7.77 26.47 14.92
CA GLU A 251 7.91 27.61 13.99
C GLU A 251 9.38 28.04 13.87
N TRP A 252 10.16 27.88 14.96
CA TRP A 252 11.58 28.24 15.06
C TRP A 252 12.34 27.09 15.73
N PRO A 253 12.83 26.12 14.95
CA PRO A 253 13.40 24.89 15.50
C PRO A 253 14.77 25.08 16.12
N VAL A 254 14.93 24.64 17.37
CA VAL A 254 16.19 24.61 18.10
C VAL A 254 16.42 23.21 18.65
N PRO A 255 17.12 22.32 17.90
CA PRO A 255 17.48 21.00 18.40
C PRO A 255 18.51 21.05 19.51
N LEU A 256 18.28 20.27 20.59
CA LEU A 256 19.11 20.18 21.79
C LEU A 256 19.36 18.73 22.16
N VAL A 257 20.61 18.42 22.57
CA VAL A 257 20.98 17.09 23.06
C VAL A 257 20.59 16.98 24.53
N CYS A 258 19.90 15.90 24.88
CA CYS A 258 19.55 15.49 26.23
C CYS A 258 20.12 14.11 26.53
N SER A 259 20.14 13.73 27.82
CA SER A 259 20.64 12.44 28.29
C SER A 259 19.66 11.74 29.22
N PHE A 260 19.88 10.45 29.41
CA PHE A 260 19.24 9.66 30.44
C PHE A 260 20.25 8.70 31.08
N GLU A 261 19.89 8.08 32.19
CA GLU A 261 20.78 7.24 32.95
C GLU A 261 21.08 5.92 32.21
N GLU A 262 22.37 5.52 32.14
CA GLU A 262 22.85 4.32 31.42
C GLU A 262 22.16 3.03 31.90
N ARG A 263 21.71 2.96 33.16
CA ARG A 263 21.01 1.78 33.69
C ARG A 263 19.79 1.38 32.87
N PHE A 264 19.12 2.33 32.20
CA PHE A 264 17.97 2.04 31.36
C PHE A 264 18.35 1.25 30.10
N LEU A 265 19.61 1.25 29.67
CA LEU A 265 20.07 0.46 28.54
C LEU A 265 20.01 -1.06 28.76
N GLU A 266 19.73 -1.52 30.00
CA GLU A 266 19.42 -2.92 30.29
C GLU A 266 18.03 -3.34 29.73
N VAL A 267 17.15 -2.39 29.48
CA VAL A 267 15.82 -2.60 28.87
C VAL A 267 15.99 -2.74 27.35
N PRO A 268 15.19 -3.55 26.68
CA PRO A 268 15.18 -3.60 25.23
C PRO A 268 15.14 -2.22 24.60
N GLN A 269 16.10 -1.92 23.72
CA GLN A 269 16.23 -0.58 23.13
C GLN A 269 14.97 -0.17 22.37
N GLU A 270 14.24 -1.12 21.77
CA GLU A 270 13.02 -0.88 21.02
C GLU A 270 11.93 -0.27 21.90
N ALA A 271 11.80 -0.70 23.15
CA ALA A 271 10.87 -0.12 24.13
C ALA A 271 11.25 1.32 24.48
N LEU A 272 12.55 1.59 24.68
CA LEU A 272 13.04 2.94 25.00
C LEU A 272 12.86 3.87 23.79
N ILE A 273 13.18 3.40 22.58
CA ILE A 273 13.04 4.14 21.33
C ILE A 273 11.57 4.48 21.09
N SER A 274 10.67 3.49 21.18
CA SER A 274 9.22 3.73 21.01
C SER A 274 8.71 4.76 22.00
N THR A 275 9.04 4.60 23.29
CA THR A 275 8.66 5.57 24.34
C THR A 275 9.11 7.00 24.00
N MET A 276 10.35 7.17 23.57
CA MET A 276 10.90 8.49 23.26
C MET A 276 10.34 9.07 21.97
N GLN A 277 10.14 8.26 20.92
CA GLN A 277 9.65 8.71 19.63
C GLN A 277 8.13 8.92 19.60
N ASP A 278 7.35 7.94 20.09
CA ASP A 278 5.90 7.96 19.95
C ASP A 278 5.23 8.91 20.95
N ASN A 279 5.75 8.99 22.18
CA ASN A 279 5.16 9.84 23.22
C ASN A 279 5.78 11.24 23.27
N GLN A 280 7.11 11.35 23.13
CA GLN A 280 7.82 12.61 23.35
C GLN A 280 8.36 13.27 22.09
N LYS A 281 8.31 12.59 20.94
CA LYS A 281 8.79 13.09 19.65
C LYS A 281 10.30 13.40 19.61
N TYR A 282 11.09 12.62 20.36
CA TYR A 282 12.54 12.75 20.40
C TYR A 282 13.22 11.90 19.33
N PHE A 283 14.40 12.33 18.88
CA PHE A 283 15.27 11.56 18.02
C PHE A 283 16.30 10.81 18.85
N CYS A 284 16.24 9.48 18.84
CA CYS A 284 17.18 8.62 19.56
C CYS A 284 18.49 8.48 18.80
N LEU A 285 19.60 8.24 19.50
CA LEU A 285 20.92 8.08 18.92
C LEU A 285 21.40 6.63 19.08
N LEU A 286 21.99 6.10 18.02
CA LEU A 286 22.65 4.79 18.00
C LEU A 286 24.17 4.95 17.88
N ASP A 287 24.91 4.03 18.47
CA ASP A 287 26.36 3.87 18.24
C ASP A 287 26.66 3.22 16.88
N ALA A 288 27.94 3.04 16.57
CA ALA A 288 28.39 2.41 15.33
C ALA A 288 27.97 0.93 15.18
N ASN A 289 27.53 0.27 16.26
CA ASN A 289 27.06 -1.12 16.28
C ASN A 289 25.52 -1.20 16.25
N GLY A 290 24.81 -0.08 16.10
CA GLY A 290 23.36 -0.02 16.11
C GLY A 290 22.74 -0.14 17.50
N LYS A 291 23.52 0.06 18.58
CA LYS A 291 23.01 0.07 19.96
C LYS A 291 22.64 1.47 20.39
N LEU A 292 21.55 1.57 21.16
CA LEU A 292 21.07 2.84 21.68
C LEU A 292 22.11 3.50 22.60
N LEU A 293 22.41 4.75 22.34
CA LEU A 293 23.18 5.61 23.25
C LEU A 293 22.26 6.20 24.32
N PRO A 294 22.76 6.48 25.55
CA PRO A 294 21.98 7.09 26.60
C PRO A 294 21.74 8.59 26.35
N ARG A 295 21.38 8.92 25.11
CA ARG A 295 21.20 10.28 24.59
C ARG A 295 20.06 10.35 23.61
N PHE A 296 19.40 11.50 23.57
CA PHE A 296 18.35 11.79 22.60
C PHE A 296 18.39 13.27 22.20
N ILE A 297 17.76 13.63 21.10
CA ILE A 297 17.65 15.00 20.64
C ILE A 297 16.18 15.41 20.70
N THR A 298 15.89 16.49 21.41
CA THR A 298 14.62 17.20 21.38
C THR A 298 14.70 18.41 20.47
N VAL A 299 13.57 18.85 19.91
CA VAL A 299 13.51 20.07 19.11
C VAL A 299 12.62 21.08 19.84
N ALA A 300 13.24 22.08 20.44
CA ALA A 300 12.54 23.17 21.08
C ALA A 300 12.00 24.15 20.03
N ASN A 301 10.86 24.77 20.31
CA ASN A 301 10.29 25.85 19.49
C ASN A 301 10.71 27.23 20.01
N ILE A 302 11.88 27.33 20.61
CA ILE A 302 12.36 28.60 21.19
C ILE A 302 13.88 28.57 21.29
N GLU A 303 14.51 29.65 20.92
CA GLU A 303 15.90 29.93 21.26
C GLU A 303 15.96 30.50 22.67
N SER A 304 16.22 29.59 23.62
CA SER A 304 16.20 29.92 25.05
C SER A 304 17.44 30.70 25.46
N LYS A 305 17.26 31.63 26.41
CA LYS A 305 18.37 32.30 27.09
C LYS A 305 19.13 31.34 28.01
N ASP A 306 18.49 30.26 28.45
CA ASP A 306 19.07 29.18 29.25
C ASP A 306 18.64 27.83 28.72
N PRO A 307 19.35 27.32 27.68
CA PRO A 307 19.03 26.00 27.08
C PRO A 307 19.09 24.84 28.08
N ALA A 308 19.91 24.97 29.14
CA ALA A 308 20.05 23.90 30.15
C ALA A 308 18.72 23.62 30.88
N GLN A 309 17.85 24.60 31.04
CA GLN A 309 16.52 24.40 31.65
C GLN A 309 15.61 23.56 30.71
N ILE A 310 15.70 23.78 29.40
CA ILE A 310 14.94 22.96 28.43
C ILE A 310 15.45 21.51 28.46
N VAL A 311 16.77 21.32 28.43
CA VAL A 311 17.40 20.00 28.53
C VAL A 311 16.95 19.29 29.79
N SER A 312 17.15 19.92 30.97
CA SER A 312 16.74 19.36 32.26
C SER A 312 15.24 19.06 32.35
N GLY A 313 14.40 19.90 31.73
CA GLY A 313 12.96 19.69 31.67
C GLY A 313 12.60 18.42 30.88
N ASN A 314 13.20 18.22 29.69
CA ASN A 314 12.96 17.04 28.86
C ASN A 314 13.53 15.77 29.50
N GLU A 315 14.70 15.80 30.12
CA GLU A 315 15.26 14.68 30.87
C GLU A 315 14.37 14.26 32.05
N LYS A 316 13.76 15.21 32.73
CA LYS A 316 12.80 14.93 33.82
C LYS A 316 11.51 14.30 33.29
N VAL A 317 11.05 14.66 32.13
CA VAL A 317 9.82 14.09 31.50
C VAL A 317 10.03 12.68 31.02
N VAL A 318 11.19 12.35 30.45
CA VAL A 318 11.46 11.02 29.91
C VAL A 318 11.73 9.99 31.01
N ARG A 319 12.39 10.39 32.09
CA ARG A 319 12.85 9.48 33.17
C ARG A 319 11.73 8.61 33.77
N PRO A 320 10.53 9.11 34.15
CA PRO A 320 9.46 8.25 34.65
C PRO A 320 9.06 7.16 33.63
N ARG A 321 8.98 7.50 32.36
CA ARG A 321 8.61 6.54 31.32
C ARG A 321 9.64 5.43 31.13
N LEU A 322 10.95 5.80 31.18
CA LEU A 322 12.02 4.80 31.14
C LEU A 322 12.04 3.95 32.43
N THR A 323 11.70 4.53 33.56
CA THR A 323 11.58 3.81 34.84
C THR A 323 10.43 2.80 34.80
N ASP A 324 9.30 3.15 34.19
CA ASP A 324 8.17 2.23 34.00
C ASP A 324 8.59 1.05 33.12
N ALA A 325 9.26 1.32 31.99
CA ALA A 325 9.76 0.27 31.10
C ALA A 325 10.76 -0.66 31.80
N GLU A 326 11.70 -0.10 32.59
CA GLU A 326 12.65 -0.86 33.40
C GLU A 326 11.93 -1.74 34.45
N PHE A 327 10.92 -1.18 35.11
CA PHE A 327 10.13 -1.90 36.11
C PHE A 327 9.41 -3.09 35.49
N PHE A 328 8.67 -2.90 34.40
CA PHE A 328 7.94 -3.98 33.74
C PHE A 328 8.89 -5.06 33.21
N PHE A 329 9.99 -4.67 32.58
CA PHE A 329 11.00 -5.62 32.09
C PHE A 329 11.58 -6.48 33.22
N LYS A 330 11.95 -5.86 34.34
CA LYS A 330 12.48 -6.57 35.51
C LYS A 330 11.41 -7.43 36.18
N GLN A 331 10.15 -6.98 36.20
CA GLN A 331 9.04 -7.73 36.79
C GLN A 331 8.73 -9.00 35.99
N ASP A 332 8.68 -8.89 34.67
CA ASP A 332 8.41 -10.04 33.79
C ASP A 332 9.52 -11.11 33.88
N LYS A 333 10.79 -10.69 34.00
CA LYS A 333 11.94 -11.59 34.17
C LYS A 333 11.97 -12.41 35.47
N LYS A 334 11.07 -12.17 36.43
CA LYS A 334 10.99 -12.93 37.68
C LYS A 334 10.45 -14.36 37.52
N GLN A 335 9.82 -14.63 36.37
CA GLN A 335 9.30 -15.96 36.03
C GLN A 335 9.65 -16.32 34.58
N PRO A 336 9.75 -17.61 34.25
CA PRO A 336 9.96 -18.05 32.89
C PRO A 336 8.87 -17.59 31.92
N LEU A 337 9.25 -17.25 30.67
CA LEU A 337 8.33 -16.81 29.63
C LEU A 337 7.18 -17.81 29.41
N GLU A 338 7.45 -19.11 29.47
CA GLU A 338 6.43 -20.15 29.32
C GLU A 338 5.30 -20.05 30.36
N ARG A 339 5.56 -19.53 31.57
CA ARG A 339 4.53 -19.36 32.60
C ARG A 339 3.45 -18.35 32.22
N PHE A 340 3.74 -17.41 31.33
CA PHE A 340 2.75 -16.48 30.82
C PHE A 340 1.69 -17.17 29.95
N ASN A 341 1.98 -18.36 29.40
CA ASN A 341 0.99 -19.17 28.70
C ASN A 341 -0.22 -19.55 29.60
N ASP A 342 -0.02 -19.65 30.92
CA ASP A 342 -1.13 -19.93 31.83
C ASP A 342 -2.18 -18.80 31.83
N ARG A 343 -1.76 -17.56 31.66
CA ARG A 343 -2.67 -16.41 31.51
C ARG A 343 -3.41 -16.46 30.17
N LEU A 344 -2.77 -16.95 29.09
CA LEU A 344 -3.35 -17.04 27.75
C LEU A 344 -4.49 -18.09 27.65
N LYS A 345 -4.59 -19.01 28.58
CA LYS A 345 -5.73 -19.94 28.69
C LYS A 345 -7.05 -19.23 28.97
N ASN A 346 -7.00 -18.00 29.47
CA ASN A 346 -8.17 -17.16 29.75
C ASN A 346 -8.37 -16.05 28.71
N VAL A 347 -7.48 -15.92 27.72
CA VAL A 347 -7.57 -14.92 26.66
C VAL A 347 -8.19 -15.57 25.42
N VAL A 348 -9.37 -15.12 25.04
CA VAL A 348 -10.09 -15.66 23.88
C VAL A 348 -9.40 -15.18 22.61
N PHE A 349 -8.97 -16.12 21.75
CA PHE A 349 -8.55 -15.81 20.39
C PHE A 349 -9.77 -15.51 19.52
N GLN A 350 -10.70 -16.46 19.49
CA GLN A 350 -12.00 -16.33 18.83
C GLN A 350 -13.00 -17.30 19.52
N ALA A 351 -14.22 -16.83 19.74
CA ALA A 351 -15.19 -17.54 20.59
C ALA A 351 -15.44 -19.01 20.22
N GLN A 352 -15.34 -19.37 18.92
CA GLN A 352 -15.55 -20.75 18.42
C GLN A 352 -14.23 -21.53 18.28
N LEU A 353 -13.07 -20.84 18.27
CA LEU A 353 -11.76 -21.44 18.00
C LEU A 353 -10.88 -21.57 19.26
N GLY A 354 -11.42 -21.17 20.42
CA GLY A 354 -10.75 -21.29 21.69
C GLY A 354 -9.88 -20.08 22.07
N THR A 355 -8.93 -20.33 22.96
CA THR A 355 -8.05 -19.33 23.55
C THR A 355 -6.80 -19.07 22.72
N VAL A 356 -6.04 -18.04 23.09
CA VAL A 356 -4.72 -17.76 22.50
C VAL A 356 -3.74 -18.89 22.83
N PHE A 357 -3.87 -19.55 23.98
CA PHE A 357 -3.08 -20.72 24.33
C PHE A 357 -3.38 -21.90 23.42
N ASP A 358 -4.66 -22.20 23.15
CA ASP A 358 -5.05 -23.25 22.21
C ASP A 358 -4.46 -23.00 20.82
N LYS A 359 -4.45 -21.73 20.40
CA LYS A 359 -3.79 -21.33 19.14
C LYS A 359 -2.28 -21.58 19.19
N ALA A 360 -1.59 -21.20 20.27
CA ALA A 360 -0.16 -21.43 20.42
C ALA A 360 0.20 -22.94 20.34
N GLU A 361 -0.62 -23.81 20.93
CA GLU A 361 -0.44 -25.26 20.83
C GLU A 361 -0.62 -25.78 19.38
N ARG A 362 -1.63 -25.28 18.64
CA ARG A 362 -1.83 -25.65 17.23
C ARG A 362 -0.69 -25.15 16.37
N VAL A 363 -0.26 -23.90 16.58
CA VAL A 363 0.90 -23.29 15.89
C VAL A 363 2.16 -24.11 16.17
N SER A 364 2.40 -24.53 17.40
CA SER A 364 3.55 -25.35 17.78
C SER A 364 3.62 -26.63 16.96
N ARG A 365 2.52 -27.41 16.93
CA ARG A 365 2.47 -28.68 16.19
C ARG A 365 2.61 -28.48 14.67
N LEU A 366 1.95 -27.47 14.12
CA LEU A 366 2.01 -27.14 12.69
C LEU A 366 3.40 -26.63 12.30
N ALA A 367 4.03 -25.77 13.12
CA ALA A 367 5.40 -25.30 12.87
C ALA A 367 6.41 -26.47 12.88
N GLY A 368 6.21 -27.45 13.75
CA GLY A 368 7.01 -28.67 13.76
C GLY A 368 6.91 -29.46 12.46
N LEU A 369 5.69 -29.63 11.91
CA LEU A 369 5.49 -30.25 10.60
C LEU A 369 6.19 -29.45 9.49
N ILE A 370 5.97 -28.14 9.46
CA ILE A 370 6.53 -27.27 8.41
C ILE A 370 8.07 -27.31 8.45
N ALA A 371 8.68 -27.19 9.64
CA ALA A 371 10.13 -27.27 9.79
C ALA A 371 10.67 -28.62 9.28
N GLU A 372 10.04 -29.74 9.65
CA GLU A 372 10.44 -31.08 9.19
C GLU A 372 10.39 -31.20 7.66
N ARG A 373 9.39 -30.60 7.00
CA ARG A 373 9.21 -30.62 5.53
C ARG A 373 10.15 -29.66 4.80
N THR A 374 10.58 -28.59 5.45
CA THR A 374 11.42 -27.55 4.83
C THR A 374 12.89 -27.61 5.26
N GLY A 375 13.30 -28.67 5.95
CA GLY A 375 14.69 -28.91 6.34
C GLY A 375 15.13 -28.17 7.61
N GLY A 376 14.18 -27.66 8.42
CA GLY A 376 14.41 -27.04 9.71
C GLY A 376 14.37 -28.06 10.88
N ASP A 377 14.67 -27.55 12.09
CA ASP A 377 14.60 -28.35 13.33
C ASP A 377 13.17 -28.37 13.87
N LYS A 378 12.53 -29.55 13.83
CA LYS A 378 11.16 -29.77 14.31
C LYS A 378 10.98 -29.40 15.79
N ALA A 379 11.92 -29.81 16.66
CA ALA A 379 11.79 -29.59 18.10
C ALA A 379 11.89 -28.09 18.45
N ARG A 380 12.83 -27.38 17.81
CA ARG A 380 12.98 -25.93 17.95
C ARG A 380 11.76 -25.16 17.42
N ALA A 381 11.25 -25.56 16.26
CA ALA A 381 10.05 -24.93 15.70
C ALA A 381 8.81 -25.16 16.59
N MET A 382 8.65 -26.36 17.14
CA MET A 382 7.60 -26.65 18.12
C MET A 382 7.75 -25.81 19.39
N ARG A 383 8.98 -25.70 19.92
CA ARG A 383 9.27 -24.87 21.10
C ARG A 383 8.94 -23.41 20.85
N ALA A 384 9.42 -22.86 19.73
CA ALA A 384 9.14 -21.48 19.32
C ALA A 384 7.65 -21.24 19.14
N GLY A 385 6.93 -22.18 18.51
CA GLY A 385 5.48 -22.10 18.33
C GLY A 385 4.72 -22.04 19.64
N LEU A 386 5.11 -22.85 20.64
CA LEU A 386 4.50 -22.87 21.97
C LEU A 386 4.72 -21.56 22.74
N LEU A 387 5.90 -20.95 22.60
CA LEU A 387 6.24 -19.67 23.23
C LEU A 387 5.75 -18.45 22.45
N SER A 388 5.32 -18.63 21.22
CA SER A 388 5.10 -17.57 20.24
C SER A 388 4.14 -16.46 20.65
N LYS A 389 3.24 -16.74 21.58
CA LYS A 389 2.22 -15.81 22.08
C LYS A 389 2.39 -15.46 23.56
N ALA A 390 3.37 -16.05 24.24
CA ALA A 390 3.52 -15.92 25.68
C ALA A 390 3.74 -14.48 26.15
N ASP A 391 4.46 -13.68 25.34
CA ASP A 391 4.75 -12.28 25.64
C ASP A 391 3.51 -11.37 25.62
N LEU A 392 2.43 -11.77 24.96
CA LEU A 392 1.15 -11.04 24.97
C LEU A 392 0.55 -10.90 26.38
N ALA A 393 0.94 -11.78 27.30
CA ALA A 393 0.46 -11.77 28.69
C ALA A 393 1.46 -11.12 29.67
N THR A 394 2.57 -10.56 29.15
CA THR A 394 3.57 -9.83 29.95
C THR A 394 3.11 -8.43 30.26
N GLU A 395 3.64 -7.85 31.35
CA GLU A 395 3.36 -6.45 31.71
C GLU A 395 3.98 -5.50 30.65
N MET A 396 5.16 -5.85 30.10
CA MET A 396 5.82 -5.09 29.04
C MET A 396 4.93 -4.91 27.82
N VAL A 397 4.36 -5.98 27.29
CA VAL A 397 3.49 -5.91 26.09
C VAL A 397 2.13 -5.29 26.44
N GLY A 398 1.66 -5.45 27.68
CA GLY A 398 0.45 -4.78 28.17
C GLY A 398 0.56 -3.26 28.13
N GLU A 399 1.72 -2.71 28.52
CA GLU A 399 1.98 -1.25 28.52
C GLU A 399 2.52 -0.75 27.17
N PHE A 400 3.34 -1.55 26.49
CA PHE A 400 3.96 -1.26 25.20
C PHE A 400 3.56 -2.29 24.15
N PRO A 401 2.38 -2.17 23.52
CA PRO A 401 1.85 -3.16 22.55
C PRO A 401 2.76 -3.39 21.35
N GLU A 402 3.56 -2.41 20.97
CA GLU A 402 4.53 -2.50 19.87
C GLU A 402 5.69 -3.46 20.19
N MET A 403 5.90 -3.78 21.47
CA MET A 403 6.89 -4.77 21.90
C MET A 403 6.46 -6.22 21.67
N GLN A 404 5.28 -6.44 21.13
CA GLN A 404 4.77 -7.77 20.76
C GLN A 404 5.76 -8.51 19.83
N GLY A 405 6.22 -9.66 20.27
CA GLY A 405 7.26 -10.47 19.61
C GLY A 405 8.68 -10.08 20.02
N ILE A 406 8.96 -8.79 20.17
CA ILE A 406 10.26 -8.27 20.58
C ILE A 406 10.51 -8.60 22.06
N ALA A 407 9.53 -8.38 22.93
CA ALA A 407 9.64 -8.74 24.35
C ALA A 407 9.88 -10.26 24.51
N GLY A 408 9.13 -11.07 23.76
CA GLY A 408 9.33 -12.52 23.74
C GLY A 408 10.74 -12.93 23.37
N TYR A 409 11.33 -12.30 22.33
CA TYR A 409 12.71 -12.51 21.92
C TYR A 409 13.70 -12.27 23.06
N TYR A 410 13.62 -11.10 23.74
CA TYR A 410 14.53 -10.76 24.82
C TYR A 410 14.37 -11.67 26.04
N TYR A 411 13.14 -12.05 26.41
CA TYR A 411 12.89 -12.96 27.52
C TYR A 411 13.42 -14.35 27.23
N ALA A 412 13.16 -14.88 26.03
CA ALA A 412 13.67 -16.19 25.60
C ALA A 412 15.21 -16.25 25.62
N LEU A 413 15.87 -15.22 25.08
CA LEU A 413 17.35 -15.12 25.16
C LEU A 413 17.86 -15.08 26.59
N ASN A 414 17.22 -14.31 27.45
CA ASN A 414 17.61 -14.19 28.86
C ASN A 414 17.50 -15.53 29.62
N GLU A 415 16.59 -16.41 29.19
CA GLU A 415 16.39 -17.72 29.77
C GLU A 415 17.27 -18.81 29.16
N GLY A 416 18.07 -18.48 28.15
CA GLY A 416 18.98 -19.40 27.48
C GLY A 416 18.31 -20.28 26.42
N GLU A 417 17.15 -19.90 25.90
CA GLU A 417 16.58 -20.53 24.70
C GLU A 417 17.56 -20.40 23.51
N PRO A 418 17.59 -21.35 22.60
CA PRO A 418 18.37 -21.22 21.37
C PRO A 418 18.03 -19.94 20.62
N GLU A 419 19.05 -19.29 20.02
CA GLU A 419 18.88 -17.99 19.36
C GLU A 419 17.80 -17.99 18.28
N ASP A 420 17.74 -19.06 17.46
CA ASP A 420 16.72 -19.21 16.42
C ASP A 420 15.30 -19.40 16.98
N VAL A 421 15.16 -20.01 18.16
CA VAL A 421 13.88 -20.08 18.89
C VAL A 421 13.48 -18.70 19.39
N ALA A 422 14.41 -17.97 20.00
CA ALA A 422 14.16 -16.61 20.48
C ALA A 422 13.78 -15.66 19.32
N LEU A 423 14.56 -15.67 18.22
CA LEU A 423 14.27 -14.88 17.02
C LEU A 423 12.89 -15.17 16.44
N ALA A 424 12.49 -16.44 16.42
CA ALA A 424 11.19 -16.87 15.88
C ALA A 424 10.01 -16.20 16.59
N LEU A 425 10.15 -15.82 17.87
CA LEU A 425 9.06 -15.14 18.62
C LEU A 425 8.75 -13.75 18.03
N ASN A 426 9.74 -13.07 17.46
CA ASN A 426 9.52 -11.83 16.72
C ASN A 426 9.19 -12.10 15.24
N GLU A 427 9.91 -13.03 14.61
CA GLU A 427 9.79 -13.34 13.18
C GLU A 427 8.42 -13.91 12.78
N GLN A 428 7.67 -14.52 13.70
CA GLN A 428 6.32 -15.03 13.43
C GLN A 428 5.36 -13.97 12.87
N TYR A 429 5.58 -12.70 13.21
CA TYR A 429 4.75 -11.60 12.73
C TYR A 429 5.17 -11.09 11.35
N MET A 430 6.31 -11.55 10.83
CA MET A 430 6.81 -11.15 9.51
C MET A 430 6.10 -11.92 8.38
N PRO A 431 5.93 -11.29 7.22
CA PRO A 431 6.05 -9.87 6.98
C PRO A 431 4.92 -9.08 7.70
N ARG A 432 5.26 -7.98 8.37
CA ARG A 432 4.28 -7.15 9.11
C ARG A 432 3.38 -6.31 8.17
N GLY A 433 3.76 -6.15 6.92
CA GLY A 433 3.02 -5.40 5.90
C GLY A 433 3.46 -5.73 4.48
N ALA A 434 2.85 -5.08 3.49
CA ALA A 434 3.27 -5.18 2.10
C ALA A 434 4.72 -4.69 1.95
N GLY A 435 5.59 -5.50 1.32
CA GLY A 435 7.02 -5.20 1.20
C GLY A 435 7.85 -5.35 2.49
N GLY A 436 7.23 -5.72 3.63
CA GLY A 436 7.94 -5.92 4.89
C GLY A 436 8.95 -7.07 4.84
N GLU A 437 9.91 -7.04 5.76
CA GLU A 437 10.95 -8.06 5.91
C GLU A 437 10.36 -9.45 6.18
N LEU A 438 11.06 -10.46 5.71
CA LEU A 438 10.71 -11.87 5.92
C LEU A 438 11.52 -12.45 7.09
N PRO A 439 11.03 -13.56 7.71
CA PRO A 439 11.77 -14.26 8.75
C PRO A 439 13.21 -14.58 8.30
N GLY A 440 14.19 -14.28 9.12
CA GLY A 440 15.60 -14.57 8.84
C GLY A 440 15.96 -16.04 9.02
N THR A 441 15.33 -16.70 10.01
CA THR A 441 15.60 -18.08 10.38
C THR A 441 14.58 -19.07 9.78
N LEU A 442 14.98 -20.34 9.61
CA LEU A 442 14.04 -21.40 9.22
C LEU A 442 13.00 -21.65 10.31
N THR A 443 13.39 -21.58 11.58
CA THR A 443 12.49 -21.72 12.74
C THR A 443 11.43 -20.61 12.72
N GLY A 444 11.84 -19.36 12.51
CA GLY A 444 10.92 -18.23 12.39
C GLY A 444 9.99 -18.33 11.19
N ALA A 445 10.51 -18.77 10.04
CA ALA A 445 9.72 -18.99 8.84
C ALA A 445 8.65 -20.07 9.07
N ALA A 446 9.00 -21.18 9.73
CA ALA A 446 8.06 -22.25 10.04
C ALA A 446 6.94 -21.78 10.98
N VAL A 447 7.27 -21.03 12.04
CA VAL A 447 6.28 -20.46 12.97
C VAL A 447 5.41 -19.40 12.29
N ALA A 448 6.00 -18.53 11.47
CA ALA A 448 5.27 -17.48 10.74
C ALA A 448 4.25 -18.07 9.75
N VAL A 449 4.61 -19.13 9.02
CA VAL A 449 3.70 -19.83 8.12
C VAL A 449 2.62 -20.54 8.92
N ALA A 450 2.99 -21.23 10.02
CA ALA A 450 2.05 -21.94 10.89
C ALA A 450 1.00 -21.02 11.50
N ASP A 451 1.39 -19.87 12.05
CA ASP A 451 0.47 -18.88 12.64
C ASP A 451 -0.54 -18.35 11.63
N LYS A 452 -0.08 -18.08 10.40
CA LYS A 452 -0.93 -17.59 9.32
C LYS A 452 -1.88 -18.66 8.80
N LEU A 453 -1.40 -19.90 8.62
CA LEU A 453 -2.25 -21.02 8.19
C LEU A 453 -3.28 -21.41 9.27
N ASP A 454 -2.91 -21.43 10.55
CA ASP A 454 -3.87 -21.65 11.65
C ASP A 454 -5.00 -20.63 11.63
N THR A 455 -4.67 -19.35 11.44
CA THR A 455 -5.67 -18.28 11.35
C THR A 455 -6.56 -18.45 10.12
N LEU A 456 -5.98 -18.70 8.93
CA LEU A 456 -6.74 -18.91 7.70
C LEU A 456 -7.72 -20.08 7.84
N VAL A 457 -7.21 -21.24 8.26
CA VAL A 457 -8.02 -22.46 8.40
C VAL A 457 -9.13 -22.28 9.45
N GLY A 458 -8.79 -21.72 10.62
CA GLY A 458 -9.76 -21.52 11.69
C GLY A 458 -10.89 -20.57 11.30
N ILE A 459 -10.55 -19.40 10.74
CA ILE A 459 -11.54 -18.37 10.40
C ILE A 459 -12.40 -18.81 9.20
N PHE A 460 -11.82 -19.45 8.18
CA PHE A 460 -12.59 -20.05 7.07
C PHE A 460 -13.50 -21.17 7.58
N GLY A 461 -12.99 -22.01 8.47
CA GLY A 461 -13.72 -23.16 9.02
C GLY A 461 -14.97 -22.80 9.82
N ILE A 462 -15.02 -21.59 10.40
CA ILE A 462 -16.22 -21.03 11.05
C ILE A 462 -17.07 -20.16 10.11
N GLY A 463 -16.73 -20.07 8.83
CA GLY A 463 -17.49 -19.36 7.81
C GLY A 463 -17.32 -17.82 7.79
N MET A 464 -16.28 -17.28 8.44
CA MET A 464 -16.02 -15.84 8.48
C MET A 464 -15.07 -15.41 7.36
N LEU A 465 -15.60 -15.36 6.14
CA LEU A 465 -14.82 -15.00 4.95
C LEU A 465 -14.67 -13.49 4.79
N PRO A 466 -13.54 -13.01 4.25
CA PRO A 466 -13.39 -11.59 3.92
C PRO A 466 -14.30 -11.21 2.76
N THR A 467 -15.02 -10.07 2.89
CA THR A 467 -15.96 -9.58 1.88
C THR A 467 -15.62 -8.15 1.47
N GLY A 468 -15.51 -7.87 0.17
CA GLY A 468 -15.19 -6.53 -0.35
C GLY A 468 -13.95 -5.94 0.34
N SER A 469 -14.08 -4.76 0.95
CA SER A 469 -13.01 -4.11 1.73
C SER A 469 -12.87 -4.63 3.17
N LYS A 470 -13.82 -5.42 3.68
CA LYS A 470 -13.84 -5.90 5.07
C LYS A 470 -13.01 -7.17 5.22
N ASP A 471 -11.95 -7.08 6.02
CA ASP A 471 -11.06 -8.20 6.38
C ASP A 471 -10.56 -8.03 7.82
N PRO A 472 -11.42 -8.24 8.83
CA PRO A 472 -11.09 -7.95 10.23
C PRO A 472 -9.98 -8.84 10.80
N TYR A 473 -9.74 -10.02 10.20
CA TYR A 473 -8.67 -10.94 10.61
C TYR A 473 -7.43 -10.85 9.73
N ALA A 474 -7.38 -9.90 8.79
CA ALA A 474 -6.26 -9.71 7.87
C ALA A 474 -5.88 -10.96 7.07
N LEU A 475 -6.88 -11.75 6.66
CA LEU A 475 -6.68 -13.03 5.97
C LEU A 475 -5.96 -12.87 4.63
N ARG A 476 -6.22 -11.78 3.90
CA ARG A 476 -5.52 -11.49 2.65
C ARG A 476 -4.02 -11.27 2.88
N ARG A 477 -3.66 -10.54 3.94
CA ARG A 477 -2.25 -10.33 4.32
C ARG A 477 -1.61 -11.62 4.82
N ALA A 478 -2.35 -12.44 5.57
CA ALA A 478 -1.88 -13.74 6.02
C ALA A 478 -1.57 -14.67 4.83
N ALA A 479 -2.48 -14.79 3.86
CA ALA A 479 -2.28 -15.59 2.66
C ALA A 479 -1.09 -15.12 1.82
N LEU A 480 -0.97 -13.81 1.58
CA LEU A 480 0.18 -13.24 0.88
C LEU A 480 1.49 -13.46 1.66
N GLY A 481 1.45 -13.36 2.99
CA GLY A 481 2.60 -13.64 3.86
C GLY A 481 3.10 -15.08 3.75
N VAL A 482 2.19 -16.07 3.71
CA VAL A 482 2.52 -17.49 3.47
C VAL A 482 3.24 -17.62 2.12
N LEU A 483 2.68 -17.08 1.06
CA LEU A 483 3.23 -17.18 -0.29
C LEU A 483 4.61 -16.53 -0.39
N ARG A 484 4.77 -15.31 0.15
CA ARG A 484 6.04 -14.61 0.14
C ARG A 484 7.13 -15.38 0.88
N ILE A 485 6.83 -15.89 2.07
CA ILE A 485 7.80 -16.68 2.84
C ILE A 485 8.24 -17.90 2.05
N LEU A 486 7.30 -18.67 1.51
CA LEU A 486 7.62 -19.92 0.82
C LEU A 486 8.39 -19.67 -0.49
N ILE A 487 8.00 -18.68 -1.28
CA ILE A 487 8.64 -18.39 -2.57
C ILE A 487 9.99 -17.70 -2.38
N GLU A 488 10.02 -16.59 -1.64
CA GLU A 488 11.22 -15.76 -1.54
C GLU A 488 12.33 -16.40 -0.67
N LYS A 489 11.94 -17.26 0.29
CA LYS A 489 12.89 -18.07 1.08
C LYS A 489 13.20 -19.43 0.44
N GLN A 490 12.66 -19.73 -0.73
CA GLN A 490 12.85 -21.00 -1.46
C GLN A 490 12.45 -22.24 -0.63
N LEU A 491 11.36 -22.17 0.12
CA LEU A 491 10.88 -23.23 0.98
C LEU A 491 9.84 -24.09 0.26
N ASP A 492 10.20 -25.35 -0.01
CA ASP A 492 9.32 -26.29 -0.69
C ASP A 492 8.38 -26.98 0.30
N LEU A 493 7.21 -26.40 0.51
CA LEU A 493 6.17 -26.92 1.38
C LEU A 493 4.96 -27.34 0.55
N ASN A 494 4.51 -28.58 0.76
CA ASN A 494 3.20 -29.02 0.25
C ASN A 494 2.10 -28.35 1.09
N LEU A 495 1.47 -27.32 0.54
CA LEU A 495 0.39 -26.59 1.21
C LEU A 495 -0.86 -27.43 1.44
N VAL A 496 -1.12 -28.42 0.58
CA VAL A 496 -2.27 -29.35 0.76
C VAL A 496 -2.08 -30.15 2.03
N GLU A 497 -0.87 -30.69 2.27
CA GLU A 497 -0.54 -31.43 3.49
C GLU A 497 -0.64 -30.51 4.72
N ALA A 498 -0.03 -29.32 4.67
CA ALA A 498 -0.01 -28.39 5.80
C ALA A 498 -1.42 -27.89 6.18
N VAL A 499 -2.26 -27.55 5.20
CA VAL A 499 -3.65 -27.11 5.41
C VAL A 499 -4.49 -28.23 5.98
N ASN A 500 -4.39 -29.46 5.45
CA ASN A 500 -5.12 -30.61 6.00
C ASN A 500 -4.69 -30.95 7.43
N PHE A 501 -3.39 -30.86 7.72
CA PHE A 501 -2.89 -31.03 9.08
C PHE A 501 -3.46 -29.96 10.02
N ALA A 502 -3.48 -28.69 9.59
CA ALA A 502 -4.06 -27.60 10.36
C ALA A 502 -5.56 -27.83 10.62
N ILE A 503 -6.34 -28.25 9.61
CA ILE A 503 -7.77 -28.58 9.75
C ILE A 503 -7.95 -29.67 10.82
N GLY A 504 -7.14 -30.72 10.77
CA GLY A 504 -7.19 -31.83 11.72
C GLY A 504 -7.00 -31.42 13.18
N GLN A 505 -6.25 -30.33 13.42
CA GLN A 505 -6.02 -29.83 14.78
C GLN A 505 -7.23 -29.12 15.41
N PHE A 506 -8.16 -28.61 14.62
CA PHE A 506 -9.38 -27.99 15.11
C PHE A 506 -10.49 -29.03 15.47
N GLY A 507 -10.36 -30.27 15.02
CA GLY A 507 -11.35 -31.31 15.28
C GLY A 507 -12.75 -30.90 14.84
N THR A 508 -13.70 -30.88 15.76
CA THR A 508 -15.11 -30.50 15.50
C THR A 508 -15.40 -29.01 15.53
N GLN A 509 -14.41 -28.17 15.86
CA GLN A 509 -14.58 -26.70 15.92
C GLN A 509 -14.79 -26.07 14.56
N VAL A 510 -14.36 -26.74 13.49
CA VAL A 510 -14.48 -26.24 12.11
C VAL A 510 -15.25 -27.21 11.22
N LYS A 511 -15.90 -26.66 10.18
CA LYS A 511 -16.55 -27.47 9.14
C LYS A 511 -15.47 -27.87 8.13
N SER A 512 -15.05 -29.14 8.19
CA SER A 512 -13.91 -29.63 7.38
C SER A 512 -14.24 -29.94 5.91
N ALA A 513 -15.52 -30.19 5.57
CA ALA A 513 -15.90 -30.54 4.20
C ALA A 513 -15.61 -29.39 3.20
N GLY A 514 -14.73 -29.64 2.23
CA GLY A 514 -14.32 -28.65 1.21
C GLY A 514 -13.47 -27.47 1.74
N LEU A 515 -13.11 -27.48 3.04
CA LEU A 515 -12.39 -26.38 3.66
C LEU A 515 -10.96 -26.25 3.09
N ALA A 516 -10.28 -27.36 2.87
CA ALA A 516 -8.93 -27.34 2.31
C ALA A 516 -8.90 -26.68 0.95
N ASP A 517 -9.82 -27.03 0.06
CA ASP A 517 -9.91 -26.45 -1.29
C ASP A 517 -10.20 -24.94 -1.22
N GLN A 518 -11.13 -24.51 -0.36
CA GLN A 518 -11.45 -23.09 -0.18
C GLN A 518 -10.25 -22.28 0.31
N VAL A 519 -9.51 -22.78 1.29
CA VAL A 519 -8.32 -22.11 1.84
C VAL A 519 -7.20 -22.06 0.80
N LEU A 520 -6.95 -23.16 0.09
CA LEU A 520 -5.92 -23.22 -0.95
C LEU A 520 -6.27 -22.31 -2.13
N GLU A 521 -7.51 -22.32 -2.59
CA GLU A 521 -8.00 -21.43 -3.63
C GLU A 521 -7.77 -19.98 -3.23
N PHE A 522 -8.18 -19.60 -2.00
CA PHE A 522 -7.98 -18.25 -1.49
C PHE A 522 -6.50 -17.85 -1.41
N ILE A 523 -5.61 -18.77 -0.98
CA ILE A 523 -4.17 -18.51 -0.92
C ILE A 523 -3.61 -18.26 -2.33
N PHE A 524 -3.83 -19.21 -3.27
CA PHE A 524 -3.27 -19.12 -4.61
C PHE A 524 -3.83 -17.97 -5.44
N ASP A 525 -5.09 -17.56 -5.21
CA ASP A 525 -5.65 -16.38 -5.87
C ASP A 525 -4.91 -15.07 -5.53
N ARG A 526 -4.19 -15.01 -4.40
CA ARG A 526 -3.35 -13.83 -4.07
C ARG A 526 -2.10 -13.72 -4.96
N LEU A 527 -1.65 -14.82 -5.59
CA LEU A 527 -0.56 -14.78 -6.55
C LEU A 527 -0.93 -14.03 -7.83
N ARG A 528 -2.20 -14.06 -8.23
CA ARG A 528 -2.63 -13.38 -9.44
C ARG A 528 -2.33 -11.88 -9.41
N ALA A 529 -2.77 -11.20 -8.34
CA ALA A 529 -2.51 -9.76 -8.18
C ALA A 529 -1.00 -9.46 -8.11
N ARG A 530 -0.24 -10.29 -7.39
CA ARG A 530 1.22 -10.17 -7.32
C ARG A 530 1.87 -10.25 -8.71
N TYR A 531 1.51 -11.24 -9.50
CA TYR A 531 2.08 -11.41 -10.84
C TYR A 531 1.66 -10.29 -11.81
N GLU A 532 0.42 -9.79 -11.71
CA GLU A 532 -0.03 -8.62 -12.47
C GLU A 532 0.83 -7.38 -12.14
N ASP A 533 1.13 -7.14 -10.86
CA ASP A 533 2.01 -6.05 -10.40
C ASP A 533 3.46 -6.22 -10.88
N GLU A 534 3.95 -7.47 -10.98
CA GLU A 534 5.27 -7.83 -11.50
C GLU A 534 5.35 -7.85 -13.04
N GLY A 535 4.25 -7.58 -13.74
CA GLY A 535 4.16 -7.57 -15.20
C GLY A 535 4.14 -8.95 -15.85
N VAL A 536 3.82 -10.00 -15.08
CA VAL A 536 3.62 -11.35 -15.58
C VAL A 536 2.23 -11.46 -16.24
N ASP A 537 2.18 -12.08 -17.41
CA ASP A 537 0.91 -12.24 -18.12
C ASP A 537 -0.05 -13.17 -17.38
N VAL A 538 -1.30 -12.74 -17.27
CA VAL A 538 -2.38 -13.48 -16.60
C VAL A 538 -2.55 -14.90 -17.20
N ALA A 539 -2.35 -15.07 -18.50
CA ALA A 539 -2.45 -16.38 -19.15
C ALA A 539 -1.38 -17.37 -18.63
N ALA A 540 -0.17 -16.89 -18.32
CA ALA A 540 0.86 -17.73 -17.69
C ALA A 540 0.44 -18.21 -16.30
N TYR A 541 -0.12 -17.33 -15.47
CA TYR A 541 -0.69 -17.71 -14.19
C TYR A 541 -1.83 -18.74 -14.35
N LEU A 542 -2.79 -18.49 -15.23
CA LEU A 542 -3.94 -19.38 -15.45
C LEU A 542 -3.52 -20.77 -15.94
N SER A 543 -2.50 -20.85 -16.81
CA SER A 543 -1.99 -22.13 -17.34
C SER A 543 -1.40 -23.01 -16.22
N VAL A 544 -0.71 -22.43 -15.26
CA VAL A 544 -0.17 -23.14 -14.09
C VAL A 544 -1.26 -23.42 -13.06
N ARG A 545 -2.20 -22.49 -12.88
CA ARG A 545 -3.34 -22.68 -11.98
C ARG A 545 -4.20 -23.89 -12.36
N ALA A 546 -4.31 -24.18 -13.66
CA ALA A 546 -5.06 -25.31 -14.19
C ALA A 546 -4.48 -26.68 -13.77
N VAL A 547 -3.17 -26.79 -13.54
CA VAL A 547 -2.51 -28.04 -13.08
C VAL A 547 -2.39 -28.17 -11.58
N GLN A 548 -2.78 -27.13 -10.82
CA GLN A 548 -2.91 -27.11 -9.37
C GLN A 548 -1.69 -27.64 -8.59
N PRO A 549 -0.48 -27.10 -8.75
CA PRO A 549 0.67 -27.54 -7.97
C PRO A 549 0.42 -27.28 -6.47
N GLY A 550 0.75 -28.29 -5.65
CA GLY A 550 0.51 -28.21 -4.20
C GLY A 550 1.52 -27.34 -3.42
N SER A 551 2.60 -26.90 -4.06
CA SER A 551 3.65 -26.05 -3.47
C SER A 551 3.65 -24.68 -4.11
N ALA A 552 3.74 -23.62 -3.29
CA ALA A 552 3.83 -22.25 -3.79
C ALA A 552 5.15 -21.98 -4.54
N LEU A 553 6.24 -22.58 -4.10
CA LEU A 553 7.53 -22.48 -4.79
C LEU A 553 7.49 -23.17 -6.16
N ASP A 554 6.91 -24.38 -6.22
CA ASP A 554 6.73 -25.10 -7.48
C ASP A 554 5.81 -24.33 -8.43
N PHE A 555 4.76 -23.71 -7.90
CA PHE A 555 3.86 -22.85 -8.69
C PHE A 555 4.64 -21.68 -9.30
N ASP A 556 5.43 -20.99 -8.53
CA ASP A 556 6.23 -19.84 -9.00
C ASP A 556 7.22 -20.27 -10.10
N GLN A 557 7.97 -21.35 -9.87
CA GLN A 557 8.93 -21.87 -10.84
C GLN A 557 8.28 -22.21 -12.19
N ARG A 558 7.07 -22.77 -12.17
CA ARG A 558 6.28 -23.08 -13.38
C ARG A 558 5.82 -21.81 -14.08
N VAL A 559 5.32 -20.81 -13.35
CA VAL A 559 4.89 -19.52 -13.93
C VAL A 559 6.06 -18.82 -14.63
N GLN A 560 7.24 -18.78 -14.00
CA GLN A 560 8.44 -18.20 -14.60
C GLN A 560 8.87 -18.97 -15.88
N ALA A 561 8.77 -20.29 -15.85
CA ALA A 561 9.08 -21.13 -17.01
C ALA A 561 8.09 -20.89 -18.18
N VAL A 562 6.80 -20.79 -17.88
CA VAL A 562 5.77 -20.50 -18.90
C VAL A 562 5.94 -19.09 -19.46
N GLN A 563 6.27 -18.10 -18.62
CA GLN A 563 6.54 -16.74 -19.09
C GLN A 563 7.74 -16.71 -20.06
N ALA A 564 8.81 -17.46 -19.77
CA ALA A 564 9.93 -17.62 -20.67
C ALA A 564 9.54 -18.37 -21.97
N PHE A 565 8.76 -19.45 -21.86
CA PHE A 565 8.27 -20.21 -23.02
C PHE A 565 7.48 -19.33 -24.01
N ARG A 566 6.66 -18.41 -23.51
CA ARG A 566 5.85 -17.49 -24.36
C ARG A 566 6.68 -16.60 -25.27
N THR A 567 7.96 -16.39 -24.97
CA THR A 567 8.86 -15.61 -25.82
C THR A 567 9.43 -16.42 -27.01
N LEU A 568 9.19 -17.74 -27.04
CA LEU A 568 9.68 -18.60 -28.10
C LEU A 568 8.77 -18.48 -29.33
N PRO A 569 9.34 -18.55 -30.57
CA PRO A 569 8.56 -18.46 -31.81
C PRO A 569 7.57 -19.63 -32.00
N GLU A 570 7.77 -20.74 -31.31
CA GLU A 570 6.92 -21.94 -31.35
C GLU A 570 5.71 -21.85 -30.41
N ALA A 571 5.73 -20.93 -29.41
CA ALA A 571 4.78 -20.93 -28.29
C ALA A 571 3.33 -20.75 -28.74
N GLU A 572 3.07 -19.78 -29.62
CA GLU A 572 1.71 -19.47 -30.10
C GLU A 572 1.09 -20.66 -30.86
N ALA A 573 1.85 -21.25 -31.81
CA ALA A 573 1.38 -22.39 -32.57
C ALA A 573 1.10 -23.61 -31.67
N LEU A 574 1.98 -23.90 -30.71
CA LEU A 574 1.79 -25.00 -29.75
C LEU A 574 0.63 -24.76 -28.80
N ALA A 575 0.42 -23.54 -28.32
CA ALA A 575 -0.73 -23.19 -27.52
C ALA A 575 -2.05 -23.42 -28.26
N ALA A 576 -2.14 -22.94 -29.51
CA ALA A 576 -3.30 -23.14 -30.38
C ALA A 576 -3.55 -24.64 -30.67
N ALA A 577 -2.48 -25.41 -30.95
CA ALA A 577 -2.58 -26.86 -31.16
C ALA A 577 -3.07 -27.58 -29.88
N ASN A 578 -2.54 -27.23 -28.68
CA ASN A 578 -2.99 -27.81 -27.43
C ASN A 578 -4.46 -27.45 -27.10
N LYS A 579 -4.91 -26.25 -27.44
CA LYS A 579 -6.32 -25.85 -27.33
C LYS A 579 -7.22 -26.69 -28.24
N ARG A 580 -6.78 -26.92 -29.49
CA ARG A 580 -7.48 -27.83 -30.40
C ARG A 580 -7.54 -29.24 -29.84
N VAL A 581 -6.43 -29.77 -29.35
CA VAL A 581 -6.35 -31.10 -28.72
C VAL A 581 -7.30 -31.17 -27.51
N SER A 582 -7.27 -30.18 -26.62
CA SER A 582 -8.17 -30.12 -25.44
C SER A 582 -9.64 -30.20 -25.86
N ASN A 583 -10.03 -29.41 -26.87
CA ASN A 583 -11.40 -29.39 -27.39
C ASN A 583 -11.82 -30.70 -28.03
N LEU A 584 -10.89 -31.38 -28.73
CA LEU A 584 -11.15 -32.71 -29.32
C LEU A 584 -11.36 -33.76 -28.21
N LEU A 585 -10.43 -33.80 -27.24
CA LEU A 585 -10.51 -34.76 -26.12
C LEU A 585 -11.78 -34.58 -25.29
N ALA A 586 -12.23 -33.35 -25.06
CA ALA A 586 -13.46 -33.06 -24.34
C ALA A 586 -14.74 -33.57 -25.02
N LYS A 587 -14.70 -33.76 -26.31
CA LYS A 587 -15.82 -34.27 -27.11
C LYS A 587 -15.76 -35.78 -27.39
N PHE A 588 -14.70 -36.45 -26.92
CA PHE A 588 -14.54 -37.88 -27.12
C PHE A 588 -15.18 -38.67 -25.95
N GLU A 589 -16.32 -39.28 -26.22
CA GLU A 589 -17.14 -39.98 -25.21
C GLU A 589 -16.66 -41.41 -24.89
N ALA A 590 -15.88 -41.99 -25.79
CA ALA A 590 -15.37 -43.35 -25.64
C ALA A 590 -14.18 -43.41 -24.68
N LYS A 591 -13.94 -44.57 -24.08
CA LYS A 591 -12.74 -44.81 -23.25
C LYS A 591 -11.49 -44.77 -24.11
N LEU A 592 -10.52 -43.96 -23.75
CA LEU A 592 -9.22 -43.94 -24.42
C LEU A 592 -8.47 -45.26 -24.22
N PRO A 593 -7.77 -45.74 -25.25
CA PRO A 593 -6.84 -46.87 -25.11
C PRO A 593 -5.75 -46.56 -24.07
N GLU A 594 -5.31 -47.56 -23.34
CA GLU A 594 -4.23 -47.43 -22.33
C GLU A 594 -2.87 -47.14 -23.01
N ALA A 595 -2.68 -47.58 -24.26
CA ALA A 595 -1.46 -47.36 -25.02
C ALA A 595 -1.78 -46.95 -26.45
N VAL A 596 -0.89 -46.18 -27.06
CA VAL A 596 -0.90 -45.92 -28.49
C VAL A 596 -0.27 -47.08 -29.22
N GLU A 597 -0.98 -47.67 -30.18
CA GLU A 597 -0.53 -48.84 -30.92
C GLU A 597 -0.16 -48.46 -32.35
N PRO A 598 1.15 -48.56 -32.77
CA PRO A 598 1.60 -48.21 -34.12
C PRO A 598 0.90 -49.00 -35.26
N ARG A 599 0.33 -50.17 -34.98
CA ARG A 599 -0.41 -50.94 -35.98
C ARG A 599 -1.67 -50.27 -36.53
N TRP A 600 -2.18 -49.24 -35.79
CA TRP A 600 -3.35 -48.48 -36.21
C TRP A 600 -2.99 -47.14 -36.89
N PHE A 601 -1.71 -46.95 -37.23
CA PHE A 601 -1.29 -45.76 -37.98
C PHE A 601 -1.52 -45.98 -39.47
N ASP A 602 -2.25 -45.04 -40.10
CA ASP A 602 -2.51 -45.03 -41.54
C ASP A 602 -1.56 -44.09 -42.31
N ASN A 603 -0.92 -43.15 -41.56
CA ASN A 603 -0.16 -42.06 -42.13
C ASN A 603 1.22 -41.98 -41.47
N ALA A 604 2.24 -41.67 -42.30
CA ALA A 604 3.61 -41.53 -41.85
C ALA A 604 3.76 -40.40 -40.79
N THR A 605 2.91 -39.36 -40.83
CA THR A 605 2.94 -38.26 -39.86
C THR A 605 2.47 -38.72 -38.48
N GLU A 606 1.59 -39.73 -38.36
CA GLU A 606 1.20 -40.34 -37.09
C GLU A 606 2.40 -41.02 -36.40
N PHE A 607 3.18 -41.76 -37.18
CA PHE A 607 4.40 -42.42 -36.71
C PHE A 607 5.48 -41.39 -36.33
N SER A 608 5.64 -40.33 -37.15
CA SER A 608 6.57 -39.24 -36.87
C SER A 608 6.24 -38.52 -35.55
N LEU A 609 4.96 -38.17 -35.35
CA LEU A 609 4.50 -37.54 -34.10
C LEU A 609 4.68 -38.47 -32.88
N TYR A 610 4.34 -39.76 -33.02
CA TYR A 610 4.53 -40.76 -31.98
C TYR A 610 6.00 -40.89 -31.56
N SER A 611 6.92 -41.00 -32.53
CA SER A 611 8.35 -41.05 -32.27
C SER A 611 8.87 -39.78 -31.61
N ALA A 612 8.41 -38.61 -32.04
CA ALA A 612 8.79 -37.33 -31.45
C ALA A 612 8.29 -37.20 -29.99
N ILE A 613 7.05 -37.66 -29.73
CA ILE A 613 6.51 -37.70 -28.33
C ILE A 613 7.35 -38.61 -27.45
N GLN A 614 7.71 -39.83 -27.92
CA GLN A 614 8.55 -40.75 -27.13
C GLN A 614 9.91 -40.14 -26.78
N GLN A 615 10.56 -39.48 -27.76
CA GLN A 615 11.83 -38.78 -27.52
C GLN A 615 11.67 -37.62 -26.52
N ALA A 616 10.60 -36.84 -26.67
CA ALA A 616 10.29 -35.74 -25.79
C ALA A 616 10.03 -36.22 -24.33
N GLU A 617 9.29 -37.33 -24.16
CA GLU A 617 9.06 -37.93 -22.84
C GLU A 617 10.37 -38.28 -22.15
N GLN A 618 11.28 -38.98 -22.83
CA GLN A 618 12.57 -39.36 -22.26
C GLN A 618 13.43 -38.16 -21.89
N ALA A 619 13.35 -37.08 -22.67
CA ALA A 619 14.12 -35.87 -22.40
C ALA A 619 13.51 -35.00 -21.29
N VAL A 620 12.18 -34.89 -21.23
CA VAL A 620 11.46 -33.98 -20.34
C VAL A 620 11.23 -34.56 -18.95
N GLN A 621 11.01 -35.87 -18.85
CA GLN A 621 10.73 -36.51 -17.56
C GLN A 621 11.79 -36.23 -16.47
N PRO A 622 13.12 -36.36 -16.72
CA PRO A 622 14.12 -36.02 -15.73
C PRO A 622 14.18 -34.54 -15.40
N LEU A 623 13.95 -33.66 -16.41
CA LEU A 623 13.91 -32.21 -16.21
C LEU A 623 12.73 -31.78 -15.33
N ALA A 624 11.54 -32.32 -15.60
CA ALA A 624 10.35 -32.04 -14.80
C ALA A 624 10.51 -32.55 -13.36
N ALA A 625 11.09 -33.75 -13.18
CA ALA A 625 11.41 -34.29 -11.86
C ALA A 625 12.42 -33.41 -11.07
N ALA A 626 13.36 -32.79 -11.79
CA ALA A 626 14.32 -31.84 -11.24
C ALA A 626 13.77 -30.41 -11.16
N ARG A 627 12.51 -30.15 -11.53
CA ARG A 627 11.86 -28.83 -11.63
C ARG A 627 12.55 -27.83 -12.59
N GLN A 628 13.28 -28.35 -13.55
CA GLN A 628 13.89 -27.58 -14.63
C GLN A 628 12.82 -27.32 -15.73
N TYR A 629 11.77 -26.61 -15.34
CA TYR A 629 10.56 -26.43 -16.19
C TYR A 629 10.83 -25.60 -17.44
N ARG A 630 11.76 -24.66 -17.37
CA ARG A 630 12.16 -23.86 -18.53
C ARG A 630 12.77 -24.73 -19.63
N GLU A 631 13.77 -25.52 -19.26
CA GLU A 631 14.44 -26.46 -20.17
C GLU A 631 13.48 -27.54 -20.66
N ALA A 632 12.54 -27.97 -19.83
CA ALA A 632 11.50 -28.92 -20.19
C ALA A 632 10.60 -28.33 -21.31
N LEU A 633 10.12 -27.09 -21.16
CA LEU A 633 9.29 -26.41 -22.16
C LEU A 633 10.08 -26.08 -23.43
N GLU A 634 11.35 -25.71 -23.34
CA GLU A 634 12.24 -25.52 -24.50
C GLU A 634 12.40 -26.82 -25.31
N ARG A 635 12.51 -27.99 -24.64
CA ARG A 635 12.50 -29.29 -25.32
C ARG A 635 11.15 -29.60 -25.98
N LEU A 636 10.04 -29.30 -25.29
CA LEU A 636 8.70 -29.49 -25.85
C LEU A 636 8.41 -28.56 -27.04
N ALA A 637 9.09 -27.43 -27.16
CA ALA A 637 8.94 -26.52 -28.31
C ALA A 637 9.30 -27.19 -29.64
N HIS A 638 10.22 -28.17 -29.64
CA HIS A 638 10.59 -28.92 -30.83
C HIS A 638 9.46 -29.81 -31.39
N LEU A 639 8.39 -30.05 -30.64
CA LEU A 639 7.21 -30.81 -31.11
C LEU A 639 6.37 -30.01 -32.13
N ARG A 640 6.58 -28.71 -32.30
CA ARG A 640 5.81 -27.87 -33.25
C ARG A 640 5.72 -28.49 -34.62
N GLY A 641 6.85 -28.79 -35.28
CA GLY A 641 6.86 -29.33 -36.62
C GLY A 641 6.07 -30.64 -36.78
N PRO A 642 6.35 -31.68 -35.97
CA PRO A 642 5.56 -32.90 -35.97
C PRO A 642 4.07 -32.71 -35.68
N VAL A 643 3.70 -31.79 -34.81
CA VAL A 643 2.29 -31.48 -34.50
C VAL A 643 1.58 -30.81 -35.65
N ASP A 644 2.21 -29.80 -36.26
CA ASP A 644 1.66 -29.10 -37.45
C ASP A 644 1.45 -30.08 -38.59
N ALA A 645 2.46 -30.91 -38.94
CA ALA A 645 2.37 -31.92 -39.97
C ALA A 645 1.27 -32.96 -39.74
N PHE A 646 1.08 -33.36 -38.50
CA PHE A 646 -0.02 -34.27 -38.12
C PHE A 646 -1.38 -33.63 -38.37
N PHE A 647 -1.61 -32.39 -37.94
CA PHE A 647 -2.91 -31.74 -38.12
C PHE A 647 -3.22 -31.35 -39.58
N GLU A 648 -2.18 -31.19 -40.42
CA GLU A 648 -2.34 -30.98 -41.87
C GLU A 648 -2.71 -32.27 -42.61
N ALA A 649 -2.11 -33.39 -42.23
CA ALA A 649 -2.24 -34.63 -42.98
C ALA A 649 -3.28 -35.63 -42.43
N VAL A 650 -3.70 -35.48 -41.14
CA VAL A 650 -4.52 -36.51 -40.47
C VAL A 650 -5.89 -35.99 -40.06
N LEU A 651 -6.93 -36.65 -40.55
CA LEU A 651 -8.30 -36.43 -40.07
C LEU A 651 -8.50 -37.19 -38.73
N VAL A 652 -8.45 -36.49 -37.61
CA VAL A 652 -8.53 -37.10 -36.26
C VAL A 652 -9.78 -37.97 -36.10
N ASN A 653 -10.93 -37.50 -36.57
CA ASN A 653 -12.21 -38.25 -36.59
C ASN A 653 -12.30 -39.25 -37.74
N ALA A 654 -11.43 -40.24 -37.79
CA ALA A 654 -11.50 -41.32 -38.73
C ALA A 654 -12.82 -42.11 -38.63
N GLU A 655 -13.26 -42.72 -39.73
CA GLU A 655 -14.45 -43.55 -39.72
C GLU A 655 -14.24 -44.83 -38.91
N ASP A 656 -13.07 -45.47 -39.04
CA ASP A 656 -12.69 -46.64 -38.22
C ASP A 656 -12.53 -46.23 -36.73
N ALA A 657 -13.26 -46.90 -35.88
CA ALA A 657 -13.30 -46.63 -34.46
C ALA A 657 -11.97 -46.89 -33.72
N SER A 658 -11.19 -47.90 -34.17
CA SER A 658 -9.89 -48.22 -33.58
C SER A 658 -8.82 -47.22 -33.97
N VAL A 659 -8.78 -46.82 -35.24
CA VAL A 659 -7.89 -45.75 -35.72
C VAL A 659 -8.21 -44.44 -35.03
N ARG A 660 -9.48 -44.06 -34.97
CA ARG A 660 -9.93 -42.86 -34.27
C ARG A 660 -9.50 -42.86 -32.81
N ALA A 661 -9.79 -43.92 -32.04
CA ALA A 661 -9.42 -44.04 -30.63
C ALA A 661 -7.90 -43.95 -30.42
N ASN A 662 -7.10 -44.56 -31.32
CA ASN A 662 -5.65 -44.51 -31.26
C ASN A 662 -5.10 -43.07 -31.50
N ARG A 663 -5.71 -42.32 -32.45
CA ARG A 663 -5.39 -40.91 -32.68
C ARG A 663 -5.70 -40.03 -31.46
N TYR A 664 -6.82 -40.27 -30.82
CA TYR A 664 -7.18 -39.58 -29.57
C TYR A 664 -6.20 -39.93 -28.45
N ALA A 665 -5.77 -41.18 -28.29
CA ALA A 665 -4.75 -41.58 -27.33
C ALA A 665 -3.40 -40.92 -27.60
N LEU A 666 -2.99 -40.79 -28.87
CA LEU A 666 -1.78 -40.08 -29.26
C LEU A 666 -1.83 -38.59 -28.88
N LEU A 667 -2.95 -37.93 -29.15
CA LEU A 667 -3.17 -36.52 -28.75
C LEU A 667 -3.24 -36.34 -27.25
N ALA A 668 -3.87 -37.27 -26.51
CA ALA A 668 -3.90 -37.24 -25.05
C ALA A 668 -2.49 -37.34 -24.44
N ARG A 669 -1.63 -38.18 -25.05
CA ARG A 669 -0.24 -38.34 -24.62
C ARG A 669 0.57 -37.08 -24.90
N LEU A 670 0.39 -36.47 -26.08
CA LEU A 670 0.98 -35.16 -26.39
C LEU A 670 0.60 -34.10 -25.38
N ARG A 671 -0.69 -33.94 -25.07
CA ARG A 671 -1.19 -32.99 -24.08
C ARG A 671 -0.62 -33.26 -22.69
N GLY A 672 -0.52 -34.53 -22.31
CA GLY A 672 0.03 -34.97 -21.02
C GLY A 672 1.46 -34.47 -20.75
N LEU A 673 2.29 -34.37 -21.78
CA LEU A 673 3.64 -33.81 -21.68
C LEU A 673 3.65 -32.36 -21.22
N PHE A 674 2.79 -31.51 -21.78
CA PHE A 674 2.68 -30.11 -21.38
C PHE A 674 2.04 -29.97 -20.01
N LEU A 675 1.00 -30.77 -19.68
CA LEU A 675 0.35 -30.77 -18.38
C LEU A 675 1.31 -31.13 -17.23
N GLY A 676 2.41 -31.83 -17.52
CA GLY A 676 3.50 -32.02 -16.56
C GLY A 676 4.13 -30.72 -16.06
N VAL A 677 3.99 -29.62 -16.81
CA VAL A 677 4.45 -28.29 -16.45
C VAL A 677 3.27 -27.33 -16.26
N ALA A 678 2.45 -27.14 -17.29
CA ALA A 678 1.32 -26.21 -17.30
C ALA A 678 0.30 -26.59 -18.39
N ASP A 679 -0.94 -26.14 -18.29
CA ASP A 679 -1.92 -26.25 -19.37
C ASP A 679 -1.73 -25.07 -20.36
N ILE A 680 -0.82 -25.25 -21.32
CA ILE A 680 -0.51 -24.19 -22.31
C ILE A 680 -1.69 -23.86 -23.24
N SER A 681 -2.78 -24.62 -23.22
CA SER A 681 -4.00 -24.28 -23.97
C SER A 681 -4.64 -22.94 -23.50
N ALA A 682 -4.30 -22.50 -22.28
CA ALA A 682 -4.74 -21.22 -21.74
C ALA A 682 -3.94 -20.02 -22.27
N LEU A 683 -2.86 -20.26 -23.03
CA LEU A 683 -2.02 -19.20 -23.61
C LEU A 683 -2.50 -18.72 -25.00
N GLY A 684 -3.47 -19.44 -25.63
CA GLY A 684 -3.94 -19.17 -26.97
C GLY A 684 -5.40 -18.72 -27.09
#